data_f62c88832e9808441394e00a93699f66
#
_entry.id   f62c88832e9808441394e00a93699f66
#
_cell.length_a   1.000
_cell.length_b   1.000
_cell.length_c   1.000
_cell.angle_alpha   90.00
_cell.angle_beta   90.00
_cell.angle_gamma   90.00
#
_symmetry.space_group_name_H-M   'P 1'
#
loop_
_entity.id
_entity.type
_entity.pdbx_description
1 polymer ?
#
loop_
_entity_poly.entity_id
_entity_poly.type
_entity_poly.pdbx_seq_one_letter_code
_entity_poly.pdbx_strand_id
1 'polypeptide(L)'
;METHNHEWILTNRRGGYALGTGNLINQRKYHGLLIASDKHFQRMHLVSGMEEQVEWRGEILHLDSNNYSSCVYPEGFLHLVKPWLRPYPTFLYSALPHQNSILILKEIMMDEETNTVLVKYTNLGQHKLHFELHPKFTMINHHDLNNPGTLDWETFETQINPSEENSSFSAVRQSTRTAVYGAMSKGEIAENRYTYYNVFYPWEVMKGYPGVGDQITLFELRFDLKIGESNFVLFSDVPITDPGKMIKTIEQRYAGLPKPMDYPKAPDTDDTLLSSLDYDDSILFKYKDYIKILEFALKDFIANDDIVAGYPYYGAWGRDTMFVLNAFLHTDDSTDIVERILRKYSRYIQNGLIPNMLPESGREANYDTIDATLWYILLLYKLGKKKQKAAYWKEVTHLSEEILKAIIHNYKYPFSIRQDGLIELKPEFAHATWMDVRVDGKPVTPRDGAPVEINALWYNAICSYVAMCDELSTMTEKPYTPLEEIAKLKSKVHLSLQKFWMTDYLADRLVENTQVTDIRPNALLAVSLPWEIVSKDKMKLIFERAFKELYTFYGIRTLAPSDIRFRKKYYGSSKDRDIAYQNGSVWAWLLGAFCGLYLKIHRGDSTDVAIAEELSKYISVFRNSFMRGHIASVAELWDGDSPHFPKGAPAQAWSVAALYNIESFIAMAKESTK
;
A
#
# COMPACT_ATOMS: atom_id res chain seq x y z
N MET A 1 9.85 -21.32 13.08
CA MET A 1 8.41 -20.93 12.94
C MET A 1 8.19 -19.43 12.76
N GLU A 2 9.04 -18.51 13.25
CA GLU A 2 8.84 -17.06 13.06
C GLU A 2 9.08 -16.56 11.62
N THR A 3 9.86 -17.27 10.83
CA THR A 3 10.30 -16.83 9.48
C THR A 3 9.23 -16.98 8.38
N HIS A 4 8.21 -17.81 8.56
CA HIS A 4 7.21 -18.09 7.52
C HIS A 4 5.92 -17.25 7.62
N ASN A 5 5.80 -16.37 8.62
CA ASN A 5 4.61 -15.52 8.80
C ASN A 5 4.66 -14.19 8.01
N HIS A 6 5.58 -14.07 7.06
CA HIS A 6 5.62 -12.90 6.19
C HIS A 6 4.43 -12.88 5.24
N GLU A 7 3.80 -11.72 5.11
CA GLU A 7 2.67 -11.55 4.23
C GLU A 7 3.11 -11.23 2.79
N TRP A 8 2.40 -11.76 1.82
CA TRP A 8 2.50 -11.42 0.40
C TRP A 8 1.18 -10.85 -0.11
N ILE A 9 1.22 -10.02 -1.13
CA ILE A 9 0.04 -9.47 -1.78
C ILE A 9 0.15 -9.50 -3.30
N LEU A 10 -0.97 -9.74 -3.97
CA LEU A 10 -1.21 -9.47 -5.38
C LEU A 10 -2.40 -8.54 -5.49
N THR A 11 -2.35 -7.59 -6.42
CA THR A 11 -3.41 -6.60 -6.62
C THR A 11 -3.81 -6.49 -8.09
N ASN A 12 -4.95 -5.87 -8.35
CA ASN A 12 -5.41 -5.56 -9.71
C ASN A 12 -5.85 -4.09 -9.84
N ARG A 13 -6.13 -3.68 -11.08
CA ARG A 13 -6.57 -2.31 -11.40
C ARG A 13 -7.97 -1.94 -10.89
N ARG A 14 -8.70 -2.89 -10.29
CA ARG A 14 -9.98 -2.65 -9.63
C ARG A 14 -9.85 -2.43 -8.12
N GLY A 15 -8.67 -2.67 -7.54
CA GLY A 15 -8.45 -2.62 -6.09
C GLY A 15 -8.83 -3.92 -5.37
N GLY A 16 -9.10 -4.99 -6.12
CA GLY A 16 -9.16 -6.35 -5.63
C GLY A 16 -7.75 -6.87 -5.32
N TYR A 17 -7.67 -7.91 -4.51
CA TYR A 17 -6.39 -8.45 -4.09
C TYR A 17 -6.47 -9.96 -3.72
N ALA A 18 -5.32 -10.61 -3.72
CA ALA A 18 -5.04 -11.83 -3.00
C ALA A 18 -3.97 -11.54 -1.95
N LEU A 19 -4.15 -12.05 -0.74
CA LEU A 19 -3.28 -11.78 0.42
C LEU A 19 -3.12 -13.05 1.25
N GLY A 20 -1.92 -13.38 1.64
CA GLY A 20 -1.65 -14.53 2.49
C GLY A 20 -0.29 -14.47 3.14
N THR A 21 0.10 -15.57 3.80
CA THR A 21 1.39 -15.73 4.46
C THR A 21 2.29 -16.70 3.70
N GLY A 22 3.60 -16.65 3.95
CA GLY A 22 4.57 -17.55 3.35
C GLY A 22 4.40 -19.03 3.73
N ASN A 23 3.68 -19.32 4.80
CA ASN A 23 3.31 -20.69 5.21
C ASN A 23 1.84 -21.03 4.92
N LEU A 24 1.12 -20.17 4.21
CA LEU A 24 -0.30 -20.31 3.85
C LEU A 24 -1.27 -20.44 5.04
N ILE A 25 -0.83 -20.17 6.27
CA ILE A 25 -1.71 -20.15 7.44
C ILE A 25 -2.32 -18.74 7.56
N ASN A 26 -3.62 -18.61 7.40
CA ASN A 26 -4.31 -17.34 7.50
C ASN A 26 -4.28 -16.79 8.93
N GLN A 27 -3.73 -15.59 9.12
CA GLN A 27 -3.59 -14.90 10.40
C GLN A 27 -4.60 -13.77 10.58
N ARG A 28 -5.12 -13.24 9.47
CA ARG A 28 -6.11 -12.15 9.40
C ARG A 28 -7.36 -12.61 8.68
N LYS A 29 -8.51 -12.08 9.03
CA LYS A 29 -9.75 -12.28 8.24
C LYS A 29 -9.67 -11.74 6.80
N TYR A 30 -8.67 -10.90 6.54
CA TYR A 30 -8.40 -10.31 5.22
C TYR A 30 -7.51 -11.18 4.33
N HIS A 31 -6.95 -12.28 4.85
CA HIS A 31 -6.22 -13.25 4.03
C HIS A 31 -7.19 -14.06 3.19
N GLY A 32 -6.90 -14.17 1.92
CA GLY A 32 -7.69 -14.97 0.98
C GLY A 32 -7.07 -15.00 -0.41
N LEU A 33 -7.48 -15.98 -1.20
CA LEU A 33 -7.08 -16.13 -2.59
C LEU A 33 -7.76 -15.10 -3.50
N LEU A 34 -9.01 -14.72 -3.19
CA LEU A 34 -9.73 -13.73 -3.99
C LEU A 34 -10.61 -12.84 -3.11
N ILE A 35 -10.19 -11.61 -3.00
CA ILE A 35 -10.98 -10.49 -2.49
C ILE A 35 -11.28 -9.57 -3.68
N ALA A 36 -12.52 -9.67 -4.19
CA ALA A 36 -12.96 -8.88 -5.32
C ALA A 36 -13.32 -7.45 -4.89
N SER A 37 -13.06 -6.46 -5.75
CA SER A 37 -13.39 -5.07 -5.52
C SER A 37 -14.20 -4.50 -6.68
N ASP A 38 -15.20 -3.68 -6.37
CA ASP A 38 -15.90 -2.88 -7.37
C ASP A 38 -15.21 -1.53 -7.65
N LYS A 39 -15.79 -0.73 -8.53
CA LYS A 39 -15.28 0.60 -8.88
C LYS A 39 -15.29 1.62 -7.73
N HIS A 40 -15.95 1.31 -6.61
CA HIS A 40 -16.05 2.14 -5.41
C HIS A 40 -15.24 1.58 -4.24
N PHE A 41 -14.33 0.63 -4.51
CA PHE A 41 -13.53 -0.07 -3.50
C PHE A 41 -14.36 -0.84 -2.45
N GLN A 42 -15.63 -1.17 -2.78
CA GLN A 42 -16.39 -2.11 -1.97
C GLN A 42 -15.85 -3.51 -2.22
N ARG A 43 -15.28 -4.11 -1.18
CA ARG A 43 -14.58 -5.39 -1.32
C ARG A 43 -15.38 -6.53 -0.73
N MET A 44 -15.44 -7.63 -1.48
CA MET A 44 -16.08 -8.89 -1.08
C MET A 44 -15.01 -9.97 -0.97
N HIS A 45 -14.93 -10.60 0.17
CA HIS A 45 -14.10 -11.78 0.39
C HIS A 45 -14.81 -12.98 -0.23
N LEU A 46 -14.32 -13.50 -1.36
CA LEU A 46 -14.96 -14.57 -2.12
C LEU A 46 -14.37 -15.92 -1.78
N VAL A 47 -13.06 -16.09 -1.98
CA VAL A 47 -12.34 -17.35 -1.80
C VAL A 47 -11.23 -17.14 -0.78
N SER A 48 -11.33 -17.82 0.37
CA SER A 48 -10.34 -17.70 1.44
C SER A 48 -9.10 -18.57 1.19
N GLY A 49 -9.24 -19.67 0.51
CA GLY A 49 -8.20 -20.63 0.22
C GLY A 49 -8.75 -21.89 -0.44
N MET A 50 -7.97 -22.93 -0.42
CA MET A 50 -8.41 -24.28 -0.79
C MET A 50 -7.91 -25.29 0.25
N GLU A 51 -8.66 -26.33 0.52
CA GLU A 51 -8.11 -27.55 1.07
C GLU A 51 -7.47 -28.31 -0.09
N GLU A 52 -6.27 -28.81 0.10
CA GLU A 52 -5.44 -29.33 -0.99
C GLU A 52 -4.85 -30.66 -0.56
N GLN A 53 -5.35 -31.74 -1.13
CA GLN A 53 -4.91 -33.10 -0.87
C GLN A 53 -4.23 -33.68 -2.10
N VAL A 54 -3.12 -34.37 -1.88
CA VAL A 54 -2.39 -35.11 -2.91
C VAL A 54 -2.21 -36.53 -2.46
N GLU A 55 -2.80 -37.47 -3.20
CA GLU A 55 -2.66 -38.87 -2.93
C GLU A 55 -1.42 -39.44 -3.62
N TRP A 56 -0.64 -40.18 -2.85
CA TRP A 56 0.49 -40.93 -3.33
C TRP A 56 0.65 -42.27 -2.54
N ARG A 57 0.61 -43.37 -3.23
CA ARG A 57 0.75 -44.74 -2.64
C ARG A 57 -0.19 -45.00 -1.47
N GLY A 58 -1.40 -44.43 -1.49
CA GLY A 58 -2.40 -44.58 -0.44
C GLY A 58 -2.19 -43.70 0.79
N GLU A 59 -1.20 -42.82 0.76
CA GLU A 59 -1.00 -41.74 1.76
C GLU A 59 -1.52 -40.42 1.21
N ILE A 60 -2.10 -39.58 2.08
CA ILE A 60 -2.61 -38.25 1.73
C ILE A 60 -1.62 -37.22 2.25
N LEU A 61 -1.11 -36.40 1.33
CA LEU A 61 -0.28 -35.23 1.62
C LEU A 61 -1.15 -33.98 1.53
N HIS A 62 -1.26 -33.22 2.61
CA HIS A 62 -1.88 -31.90 2.58
C HIS A 62 -0.89 -30.82 2.18
N LEU A 63 -1.33 -29.86 1.35
CA LEU A 63 -0.54 -28.68 0.99
C LEU A 63 -1.06 -27.42 1.69
N ASP A 64 -2.29 -27.45 2.19
CA ASP A 64 -2.92 -26.33 2.91
C ASP A 64 -2.77 -26.45 4.43
N SER A 65 -3.04 -25.34 5.11
CA SER A 65 -3.05 -25.27 6.57
C SER A 65 -4.13 -24.28 7.02
N ASN A 66 -4.93 -24.70 7.99
CA ASN A 66 -5.92 -23.82 8.62
C ASN A 66 -5.55 -23.60 10.09
N ASN A 67 -5.79 -22.38 10.55
CA ASN A 67 -5.59 -22.03 11.95
C ASN A 67 -6.91 -22.21 12.71
N TYR A 68 -6.85 -22.93 13.81
CA TYR A 68 -7.93 -23.06 14.79
C TYR A 68 -7.43 -22.57 16.16
N SER A 69 -8.30 -22.31 17.09
CA SER A 69 -7.90 -21.73 18.39
C SER A 69 -6.92 -22.58 19.18
N SER A 70 -6.93 -23.90 18.98
CA SER A 70 -6.11 -24.87 19.71
C SER A 70 -5.02 -25.54 18.86
N CYS A 71 -5.10 -25.49 17.52
CA CYS A 71 -4.16 -26.18 16.64
C CYS A 71 -4.15 -25.56 15.24
N VAL A 72 -3.15 -25.95 14.45
CA VAL A 72 -3.15 -25.79 12.99
C VAL A 72 -3.44 -27.14 12.39
N TYR A 73 -4.46 -27.26 11.52
CA TYR A 73 -4.85 -28.50 10.87
C TYR A 73 -5.53 -28.23 9.52
N PRO A 74 -5.16 -28.95 8.44
CA PRO A 74 -4.01 -29.85 8.37
C PRO A 74 -2.69 -29.09 8.49
N GLU A 75 -1.58 -29.83 8.64
CA GLU A 75 -0.24 -29.27 8.85
C GLU A 75 0.57 -29.23 7.53
N GLY A 76 -0.05 -28.82 6.43
CA GLY A 76 0.59 -28.75 5.11
C GLY A 76 1.88 -27.92 5.08
N PHE A 77 2.01 -26.95 5.98
CA PHE A 77 3.23 -26.15 6.13
C PHE A 77 4.48 -27.01 6.48
N LEU A 78 4.33 -28.21 7.02
CA LEU A 78 5.44 -29.14 7.30
C LEU A 78 6.07 -29.71 6.01
N HIS A 79 5.30 -29.71 4.92
CA HIS A 79 5.75 -30.16 3.61
C HIS A 79 6.30 -29.03 2.74
N LEU A 80 6.22 -27.80 3.21
CA LEU A 80 6.72 -26.61 2.50
C LEU A 80 8.24 -26.55 2.59
N VAL A 81 8.90 -26.74 1.45
CA VAL A 81 10.36 -26.66 1.35
C VAL A 81 10.80 -25.21 1.29
N LYS A 82 10.18 -24.41 0.40
CA LYS A 82 10.54 -23.02 0.20
C LYS A 82 9.40 -22.21 -0.39
N PRO A 83 9.08 -21.01 0.15
CA PRO A 83 8.24 -20.01 -0.50
C PRO A 83 9.08 -18.96 -1.23
N TRP A 84 8.63 -18.54 -2.42
CA TRP A 84 9.05 -17.32 -3.09
C TRP A 84 7.82 -16.42 -3.20
N LEU A 85 7.91 -15.20 -2.71
CA LEU A 85 6.72 -14.38 -2.53
C LEU A 85 6.63 -13.21 -3.53
N ARG A 86 7.64 -13.08 -4.40
CA ARG A 86 7.65 -12.13 -5.53
C ARG A 86 8.35 -12.74 -6.76
N PRO A 87 7.98 -12.36 -7.99
CA PRO A 87 6.95 -11.36 -8.38
C PRO A 87 5.51 -11.83 -8.11
N TYR A 88 5.32 -13.12 -7.84
CA TYR A 88 4.07 -13.73 -7.39
C TYR A 88 4.38 -14.87 -6.42
N PRO A 89 3.45 -15.21 -5.51
CA PRO A 89 3.67 -16.27 -4.54
C PRO A 89 3.86 -17.62 -5.24
N THR A 90 4.96 -18.27 -4.91
CA THR A 90 5.34 -19.59 -5.42
C THR A 90 5.80 -20.44 -4.25
N PHE A 91 5.30 -21.64 -4.14
CA PHE A 91 5.50 -22.55 -3.03
C PHE A 91 5.99 -23.90 -3.53
N LEU A 92 7.14 -24.35 -3.03
CA LEU A 92 7.69 -25.66 -3.33
C LEU A 92 7.42 -26.60 -2.17
N TYR A 93 6.76 -27.71 -2.45
CA TYR A 93 6.42 -28.76 -1.47
C TYR A 93 7.15 -30.05 -1.78
N SER A 94 7.50 -30.79 -0.71
CA SER A 94 8.00 -32.17 -0.78
C SER A 94 7.36 -33.02 0.32
N ALA A 95 7.12 -34.29 0.04
CA ALA A 95 6.58 -35.22 1.03
C ALA A 95 7.50 -35.40 2.24
N LEU A 96 8.80 -35.46 1.98
CA LEU A 96 9.82 -35.58 3.01
C LEU A 96 10.96 -34.58 2.70
N PRO A 97 11.52 -33.90 3.71
CA PRO A 97 12.71 -33.08 3.52
C PRO A 97 13.82 -33.91 2.85
N HIS A 98 14.39 -33.38 1.77
CA HIS A 98 15.49 -33.99 1.01
C HIS A 98 15.13 -35.24 0.14
N GLN A 99 13.85 -35.52 -0.12
CA GLN A 99 13.44 -36.56 -1.09
C GLN A 99 12.71 -35.94 -2.30
N ASN A 100 13.26 -36.12 -3.48
CA ASN A 100 12.72 -35.61 -4.75
C ASN A 100 11.56 -36.48 -5.32
N SER A 101 11.13 -37.55 -4.62
CA SER A 101 10.09 -38.45 -5.12
C SER A 101 8.73 -37.74 -5.32
N ILE A 102 8.37 -36.83 -4.42
CA ILE A 102 7.23 -35.96 -4.56
C ILE A 102 7.74 -34.52 -4.46
N LEU A 103 7.59 -33.77 -5.52
CA LEU A 103 7.97 -32.37 -5.59
C LEU A 103 6.88 -31.61 -6.34
N ILE A 104 6.22 -30.68 -5.67
CA ILE A 104 5.08 -29.95 -6.21
C ILE A 104 5.37 -28.46 -6.15
N LEU A 105 5.21 -27.78 -7.28
CA LEU A 105 5.25 -26.33 -7.35
C LEU A 105 3.83 -25.78 -7.42
N LYS A 106 3.46 -24.90 -6.48
CA LYS A 106 2.21 -24.15 -6.47
C LYS A 106 2.52 -22.68 -6.71
N GLU A 107 1.88 -22.10 -7.71
CA GLU A 107 2.05 -20.70 -8.09
C GLU A 107 0.69 -19.98 -8.02
N ILE A 108 0.65 -18.76 -7.44
CA ILE A 108 -0.56 -17.95 -7.34
C ILE A 108 -0.32 -16.65 -8.08
N MET A 109 -1.17 -16.37 -9.06
CA MET A 109 -1.08 -15.16 -9.92
C MET A 109 -2.45 -14.48 -10.01
N MET A 110 -2.47 -13.20 -10.31
CA MET A 110 -3.71 -12.42 -10.42
C MET A 110 -3.75 -11.65 -11.74
N ASP A 111 -4.91 -11.59 -12.37
CA ASP A 111 -5.13 -10.75 -13.56
C ASP A 111 -5.01 -9.27 -13.20
N GLU A 112 -4.55 -8.44 -14.14
CA GLU A 112 -4.39 -7.02 -13.90
C GLU A 112 -5.72 -6.25 -13.96
N GLU A 113 -6.62 -6.62 -14.88
CA GLU A 113 -7.80 -5.84 -15.22
C GLU A 113 -9.10 -6.36 -14.58
N THR A 114 -9.10 -7.62 -14.13
CA THR A 114 -10.28 -8.26 -13.54
C THR A 114 -9.99 -8.82 -12.15
N ASN A 115 -11.04 -9.07 -11.38
CA ASN A 115 -10.91 -9.79 -10.10
C ASN A 115 -10.79 -11.29 -10.37
N THR A 116 -9.70 -11.70 -11.01
CA THR A 116 -9.44 -13.09 -11.35
C THR A 116 -8.11 -13.54 -10.79
N VAL A 117 -8.09 -14.64 -10.05
CA VAL A 117 -6.90 -15.30 -9.53
C VAL A 117 -6.69 -16.63 -10.23
N LEU A 118 -5.43 -16.93 -10.51
CA LEU A 118 -4.96 -18.19 -11.07
C LEU A 118 -4.13 -18.92 -10.03
N VAL A 119 -4.42 -20.17 -9.77
CA VAL A 119 -3.58 -21.09 -9.02
C VAL A 119 -3.11 -22.21 -9.96
N LYS A 120 -1.79 -22.36 -10.07
CA LYS A 120 -1.14 -23.35 -10.94
C LYS A 120 -0.41 -24.37 -10.08
N TYR A 121 -0.60 -25.64 -10.39
CA TYR A 121 0.14 -26.75 -9.80
C TYR A 121 0.99 -27.42 -10.87
N THR A 122 2.26 -27.66 -10.56
CA THR A 122 3.19 -28.36 -11.44
C THR A 122 3.83 -29.53 -10.68
N ASN A 123 3.77 -30.71 -11.24
CA ASN A 123 4.44 -31.89 -10.70
C ASN A 123 5.90 -31.92 -11.18
N LEU A 124 6.83 -31.58 -10.30
CA LEU A 124 8.27 -31.62 -10.54
C LEU A 124 8.90 -32.93 -10.03
N GLY A 125 8.12 -33.82 -9.39
CA GLY A 125 8.57 -35.08 -8.82
C GLY A 125 8.72 -36.19 -9.85
N GLN A 126 8.94 -37.41 -9.35
CA GLN A 126 9.23 -38.60 -10.15
C GLN A 126 8.02 -39.56 -10.34
N HIS A 127 6.86 -39.19 -9.82
CA HIS A 127 5.67 -40.03 -9.84
C HIS A 127 4.46 -39.24 -10.34
N LYS A 128 3.48 -39.97 -10.94
CA LYS A 128 2.15 -39.44 -11.19
C LYS A 128 1.47 -39.15 -9.83
N LEU A 129 0.84 -38.00 -9.69
CA LEU A 129 0.13 -37.55 -8.49
C LEU A 129 -1.35 -37.38 -8.79
N HIS A 130 -2.21 -37.73 -7.81
CA HIS A 130 -3.62 -37.46 -7.84
C HIS A 130 -3.95 -36.30 -6.88
N PHE A 131 -4.62 -35.26 -7.38
CA PHE A 131 -5.02 -34.08 -6.63
C PHE A 131 -6.52 -34.08 -6.35
N GLU A 132 -6.89 -33.74 -5.12
CA GLU A 132 -8.25 -33.44 -4.71
C GLU A 132 -8.24 -32.08 -3.99
N LEU A 133 -8.98 -31.12 -4.55
CA LEU A 133 -9.01 -29.73 -4.06
C LEU A 133 -10.43 -29.34 -3.66
N HIS A 134 -10.59 -28.68 -2.50
CA HIS A 134 -11.86 -28.14 -2.04
C HIS A 134 -11.73 -26.63 -1.83
N PRO A 135 -12.22 -25.78 -2.76
CA PRO A 135 -12.22 -24.33 -2.60
C PRO A 135 -13.05 -23.90 -1.39
N LYS A 136 -12.51 -23.00 -0.57
CA LYS A 136 -13.14 -22.46 0.64
C LYS A 136 -13.74 -21.10 0.37
N PHE A 137 -15.07 -20.99 0.45
CA PHE A 137 -15.81 -19.77 0.18
C PHE A 137 -16.26 -19.08 1.46
N THR A 138 -16.30 -17.76 1.42
CA THR A 138 -16.86 -16.89 2.48
C THR A 138 -17.97 -16.01 1.95
N MET A 139 -17.81 -15.42 0.78
CA MET A 139 -18.74 -14.60 0.00
C MET A 139 -19.45 -13.53 0.85
N ILE A 140 -18.67 -12.75 1.61
CA ILE A 140 -19.09 -11.74 2.57
C ILE A 140 -18.27 -10.46 2.38
N ASN A 141 -18.74 -9.33 2.93
CA ASN A 141 -17.91 -8.12 2.98
C ASN A 141 -16.57 -8.42 3.68
N HIS A 142 -15.47 -7.95 3.14
CA HIS A 142 -14.14 -8.32 3.61
C HIS A 142 -13.83 -7.80 5.04
N HIS A 143 -14.61 -6.86 5.56
CA HIS A 143 -14.50 -6.40 6.95
C HIS A 143 -15.25 -7.30 7.94
N ASP A 144 -16.08 -8.24 7.46
CA ASP A 144 -16.89 -9.11 8.28
C ASP A 144 -16.34 -10.54 8.35
N LEU A 145 -16.95 -11.34 9.22
CA LEU A 145 -16.76 -12.78 9.33
C LEU A 145 -18.11 -13.48 9.29
N ASN A 146 -18.18 -14.66 8.68
CA ASN A 146 -19.34 -15.52 8.87
C ASN A 146 -19.30 -16.04 10.31
N ASN A 147 -20.27 -15.62 11.12
CA ASN A 147 -20.33 -16.00 12.52
C ASN A 147 -20.44 -17.53 12.68
N PRO A 148 -19.80 -18.14 13.70
CA PRO A 148 -19.86 -19.56 13.92
C PRO A 148 -21.29 -20.10 13.95
N GLY A 149 -21.56 -21.16 13.18
CA GLY A 149 -22.86 -21.84 13.10
C GLY A 149 -23.95 -21.09 12.35
N THR A 150 -23.64 -19.95 11.69
CA THR A 150 -24.64 -19.18 10.90
C THR A 150 -24.55 -19.42 9.40
N LEU A 151 -23.50 -20.06 8.93
CA LEU A 151 -23.27 -20.32 7.52
C LEU A 151 -24.02 -21.57 7.08
N ASP A 152 -25.09 -21.40 6.28
CA ASP A 152 -25.90 -22.46 5.75
C ASP A 152 -25.62 -22.65 4.26
N TRP A 153 -25.10 -23.81 3.88
CA TRP A 153 -24.77 -24.17 2.50
C TRP A 153 -26.02 -24.34 1.59
N GLU A 154 -27.23 -24.52 2.13
CA GLU A 154 -28.48 -24.51 1.36
C GLU A 154 -28.79 -23.14 0.76
N THR A 155 -28.21 -22.06 1.31
CA THR A 155 -28.37 -20.69 0.79
C THR A 155 -27.49 -20.38 -0.43
N PHE A 156 -26.74 -21.37 -0.91
CA PHE A 156 -25.89 -21.23 -2.10
C PHE A 156 -26.46 -21.99 -3.28
N GLU A 157 -26.61 -21.27 -4.39
CA GLU A 157 -26.92 -21.86 -5.69
C GLU A 157 -25.61 -22.23 -6.40
N THR A 158 -25.53 -23.46 -6.90
CA THR A 158 -24.35 -23.99 -7.58
C THR A 158 -24.68 -24.45 -9.00
N GLN A 159 -23.72 -24.29 -9.90
CA GLN A 159 -23.79 -24.84 -11.25
C GLN A 159 -22.43 -25.39 -11.65
N ILE A 160 -22.40 -26.56 -12.26
CA ILE A 160 -21.23 -27.19 -12.84
C ILE A 160 -21.46 -27.37 -14.33
N ASN A 161 -20.49 -26.99 -15.16
CA ASN A 161 -20.46 -27.20 -16.60
C ASN A 161 -19.25 -28.08 -16.92
N PRO A 162 -19.45 -29.40 -17.01
CA PRO A 162 -18.35 -30.34 -17.29
C PRO A 162 -17.89 -30.23 -18.74
N SER A 163 -16.58 -30.38 -18.95
CA SER A 163 -15.93 -30.41 -20.25
C SER A 163 -14.68 -31.27 -20.20
N GLU A 164 -14.25 -31.82 -21.30
CA GLU A 164 -12.97 -32.57 -21.38
C GLU A 164 -11.79 -31.65 -21.10
N GLU A 165 -11.88 -30.39 -21.58
CA GLU A 165 -10.95 -29.32 -21.27
C GLU A 165 -11.73 -28.09 -20.75
N ASN A 166 -11.21 -27.43 -19.73
CA ASN A 166 -11.79 -26.22 -19.16
C ASN A 166 -13.20 -26.41 -18.53
N SER A 167 -13.36 -27.44 -17.70
CA SER A 167 -14.55 -27.57 -16.84
C SER A 167 -14.73 -26.33 -15.98
N SER A 168 -15.98 -25.88 -15.81
CA SER A 168 -16.27 -24.67 -15.04
C SER A 168 -17.39 -24.88 -14.02
N PHE A 169 -17.41 -24.00 -13.01
CA PHE A 169 -18.44 -23.97 -11.99
C PHE A 169 -18.79 -22.53 -11.59
N SER A 170 -19.93 -22.37 -10.96
CA SER A 170 -20.28 -21.13 -10.30
C SER A 170 -21.03 -21.38 -9.01
N ALA A 171 -20.90 -20.44 -8.07
CA ALA A 171 -21.69 -20.39 -6.86
C ALA A 171 -22.23 -18.97 -6.64
N VAL A 172 -23.48 -18.87 -6.21
CA VAL A 172 -24.12 -17.61 -5.86
C VAL A 172 -24.65 -17.70 -4.44
N ARG A 173 -24.20 -16.82 -3.56
CA ARG A 173 -24.76 -16.70 -2.21
C ARG A 173 -25.98 -15.79 -2.26
N GLN A 174 -27.18 -16.33 -1.97
CA GLN A 174 -28.44 -15.61 -2.08
C GLN A 174 -28.52 -14.37 -1.15
N SER A 175 -28.02 -14.49 0.09
CA SER A 175 -28.10 -13.42 1.10
C SER A 175 -27.31 -12.17 0.74
N THR A 176 -26.13 -12.31 0.10
CA THR A 176 -25.27 -11.23 -0.33
C THR A 176 -25.41 -10.89 -1.81
N ARG A 177 -26.09 -11.73 -2.58
CA ARG A 177 -26.18 -11.69 -4.05
C ARG A 177 -24.81 -11.67 -4.72
N THR A 178 -23.83 -12.32 -4.06
CA THR A 178 -22.46 -12.36 -4.52
C THR A 178 -22.24 -13.66 -5.30
N ALA A 179 -21.56 -13.57 -6.44
CA ALA A 179 -21.22 -14.72 -7.27
C ALA A 179 -19.70 -14.96 -7.29
N VAL A 180 -19.31 -16.22 -7.42
CA VAL A 180 -17.96 -16.63 -7.77
C VAL A 180 -18.04 -17.63 -8.92
N TYR A 181 -17.15 -17.46 -9.88
CA TYR A 181 -17.00 -18.35 -11.04
C TYR A 181 -15.62 -18.98 -10.96
N GLY A 182 -15.56 -20.28 -11.28
CA GLY A 182 -14.30 -20.99 -11.35
C GLY A 182 -14.17 -21.79 -12.62
N ALA A 183 -12.93 -22.08 -13.01
CA ALA A 183 -12.61 -22.98 -14.11
C ALA A 183 -11.34 -23.77 -13.80
N MET A 184 -11.27 -25.00 -14.31
CA MET A 184 -10.10 -25.86 -14.20
C MET A 184 -9.73 -26.39 -15.59
N SER A 185 -8.42 -26.38 -15.93
CA SER A 185 -8.02 -26.74 -17.30
C SER A 185 -8.20 -28.21 -17.63
N LYS A 186 -8.03 -29.11 -16.66
CA LYS A 186 -8.20 -30.56 -16.81
C LYS A 186 -8.76 -31.17 -15.54
N GLY A 187 -9.58 -32.21 -15.65
CA GLY A 187 -10.09 -32.97 -14.52
C GLY A 187 -11.60 -32.87 -14.36
N GLU A 188 -12.09 -33.40 -13.26
CA GLU A 188 -13.51 -33.51 -12.90
C GLU A 188 -13.86 -32.53 -11.78
N ILE A 189 -15.07 -31.97 -11.88
CA ILE A 189 -15.67 -31.09 -10.83
C ILE A 189 -16.94 -31.81 -10.37
N ALA A 190 -17.08 -32.00 -9.07
CA ALA A 190 -18.27 -32.54 -8.44
C ALA A 190 -18.78 -31.59 -7.34
N GLU A 191 -20.07 -31.70 -7.00
CA GLU A 191 -20.57 -31.07 -5.79
C GLU A 191 -20.08 -31.82 -4.55
N ASN A 192 -19.54 -31.06 -3.60
CA ASN A 192 -19.17 -31.60 -2.29
C ASN A 192 -19.31 -30.45 -1.26
N ARG A 193 -20.32 -30.57 -0.36
CA ARG A 193 -20.74 -29.48 0.52
C ARG A 193 -20.47 -29.81 1.97
N TYR A 194 -19.59 -29.06 2.62
CA TYR A 194 -19.39 -29.10 4.07
C TYR A 194 -18.83 -27.77 4.59
N THR A 195 -18.85 -27.59 5.91
CA THR A 195 -18.43 -26.36 6.58
C THR A 195 -17.17 -26.57 7.38
N TYR A 196 -16.22 -25.67 7.22
CA TYR A 196 -15.06 -25.52 8.10
C TYR A 196 -15.45 -24.61 9.26
N TYR A 197 -15.71 -25.21 10.41
CA TYR A 197 -16.17 -24.50 11.60
C TYR A 197 -15.01 -23.88 12.37
N ASN A 198 -15.24 -22.66 12.90
CA ASN A 198 -14.35 -21.99 13.85
C ASN A 198 -12.92 -21.76 13.34
N VAL A 199 -12.76 -21.40 12.08
CA VAL A 199 -11.47 -20.94 11.56
C VAL A 199 -11.03 -19.69 12.34
N PHE A 200 -9.78 -19.70 12.83
CA PHE A 200 -9.28 -18.74 13.79
C PHE A 200 -8.29 -17.74 13.16
N TYR A 201 -8.46 -16.46 13.48
CA TYR A 201 -7.65 -15.35 13.00
C TYR A 201 -7.00 -14.63 14.20
N PRO A 202 -5.83 -15.08 14.65
CA PRO A 202 -5.20 -14.59 15.89
C PRO A 202 -4.90 -13.10 15.87
N TRP A 203 -4.56 -12.51 14.72
CA TRP A 203 -4.24 -11.09 14.66
C TRP A 203 -5.47 -10.19 14.80
N GLU A 204 -6.67 -10.68 14.51
CA GLU A 204 -7.89 -9.93 14.82
C GLU A 204 -8.15 -9.91 16.33
N VAL A 205 -8.00 -11.06 17.01
CA VAL A 205 -8.14 -11.14 18.48
C VAL A 205 -7.11 -10.27 19.20
N MET A 206 -5.85 -10.27 18.74
CA MET A 206 -4.80 -9.40 19.29
C MET A 206 -5.13 -7.90 19.17
N LYS A 207 -6.00 -7.54 18.23
CA LYS A 207 -6.49 -6.16 18.04
C LYS A 207 -7.80 -5.88 18.76
N GLY A 208 -8.35 -6.85 19.51
CA GLY A 208 -9.62 -6.73 20.21
C GLY A 208 -10.86 -6.89 19.32
N TYR A 209 -10.72 -7.50 18.14
CA TYR A 209 -11.83 -7.79 17.24
C TYR A 209 -12.25 -9.27 17.29
N PRO A 210 -13.46 -9.62 16.83
CA PRO A 210 -13.83 -11.01 16.58
C PRO A 210 -12.83 -11.67 15.62
N GLY A 211 -12.34 -12.84 15.99
CA GLY A 211 -11.32 -13.56 15.23
C GLY A 211 -11.69 -15.01 14.94
N VAL A 212 -12.97 -15.37 14.97
CA VAL A 212 -13.46 -16.72 14.63
C VAL A 212 -14.57 -16.60 13.61
N GLY A 213 -14.50 -17.39 12.55
CA GLY A 213 -15.53 -17.43 11.51
C GLY A 213 -15.57 -18.77 10.78
N ASP A 214 -16.71 -19.08 10.15
CA ASP A 214 -16.91 -20.27 9.37
C ASP A 214 -16.62 -20.03 7.89
N GLN A 215 -16.19 -21.09 7.20
CA GLN A 215 -15.98 -21.15 5.75
C GLN A 215 -16.70 -22.37 5.20
N ILE A 216 -17.04 -22.37 3.91
CA ILE A 216 -17.76 -23.45 3.28
C ILE A 216 -17.05 -23.91 2.01
N THR A 217 -17.04 -25.22 1.75
CA THR A 217 -16.81 -25.72 0.40
C THR A 217 -18.11 -26.16 -0.24
N LEU A 218 -18.18 -26.03 -1.55
CA LEU A 218 -19.35 -26.39 -2.37
C LEU A 218 -18.97 -27.36 -3.49
N PHE A 219 -17.68 -27.47 -3.77
CA PHE A 219 -17.14 -28.22 -4.90
C PHE A 219 -15.90 -29.02 -4.50
N GLU A 220 -15.70 -30.11 -5.20
CA GLU A 220 -14.51 -30.93 -5.20
C GLU A 220 -13.95 -30.93 -6.63
N LEU A 221 -12.65 -30.67 -6.79
CA LEU A 221 -11.92 -30.64 -8.04
C LEU A 221 -10.87 -31.76 -8.03
N ARG A 222 -10.97 -32.72 -8.95
CA ARG A 222 -10.06 -33.87 -9.05
C ARG A 222 -9.29 -33.85 -10.36
N PHE A 223 -8.00 -34.09 -10.30
CA PHE A 223 -7.15 -34.22 -11.47
C PHE A 223 -5.86 -34.99 -11.19
N ASP A 224 -5.30 -35.54 -12.26
CA ASP A 224 -4.01 -36.20 -12.25
C ASP A 224 -2.93 -35.31 -12.88
N LEU A 225 -1.71 -35.33 -12.32
CA LEU A 225 -0.53 -34.75 -12.95
C LEU A 225 0.55 -35.77 -13.18
N LYS A 226 0.92 -36.03 -14.43
CA LYS A 226 2.14 -36.73 -14.79
C LYS A 226 3.37 -35.89 -14.49
N ILE A 227 4.53 -36.48 -14.55
CA ILE A 227 5.82 -35.82 -14.37
C ILE A 227 5.94 -34.67 -15.37
N GLY A 228 6.25 -33.46 -14.88
CA GLY A 228 6.38 -32.24 -15.68
C GLY A 228 5.07 -31.59 -16.14
N GLU A 229 3.91 -32.22 -15.84
CA GLU A 229 2.61 -31.62 -16.17
C GLU A 229 2.19 -30.53 -15.18
N SER A 230 1.39 -29.58 -15.68
CA SER A 230 0.73 -28.56 -14.88
C SER A 230 -0.78 -28.60 -15.06
N ASN A 231 -1.51 -28.17 -14.04
CA ASN A 231 -2.94 -27.87 -14.09
C ASN A 231 -3.22 -26.51 -13.48
N PHE A 232 -4.31 -25.89 -13.91
CA PHE A 232 -4.69 -24.51 -13.57
C PHE A 232 -6.10 -24.49 -12.98
N VAL A 233 -6.28 -23.72 -11.91
CA VAL A 233 -7.57 -23.40 -11.32
C VAL A 233 -7.72 -21.89 -11.30
N LEU A 234 -8.82 -21.39 -11.86
CA LEU A 234 -9.19 -19.97 -11.90
C LEU A 234 -10.37 -19.70 -10.97
N PHE A 235 -10.35 -18.54 -10.31
CA PHE A 235 -11.50 -17.97 -9.60
C PHE A 235 -11.70 -16.53 -10.01
N SER A 236 -12.97 -16.12 -10.24
CA SER A 236 -13.33 -14.78 -10.70
C SER A 236 -14.66 -14.33 -10.11
N ASP A 237 -14.90 -13.01 -10.04
CA ASP A 237 -16.20 -12.42 -9.72
C ASP A 237 -17.13 -12.27 -10.94
N VAL A 238 -16.61 -12.58 -12.12
CA VAL A 238 -17.34 -12.55 -13.39
C VAL A 238 -17.17 -13.85 -14.16
N PRO A 239 -18.13 -14.24 -15.05
CA PRO A 239 -18.02 -15.47 -15.85
C PRO A 239 -16.73 -15.55 -16.67
N ILE A 240 -16.05 -16.69 -16.60
CA ILE A 240 -14.82 -16.98 -17.35
C ILE A 240 -15.21 -17.62 -18.67
N THR A 241 -15.23 -16.84 -19.75
CA THR A 241 -15.67 -17.32 -21.08
C THR A 241 -14.60 -18.06 -21.87
N ASP A 242 -13.32 -17.73 -21.63
CA ASP A 242 -12.15 -18.34 -22.30
C ASP A 242 -11.02 -18.52 -21.27
N PRO A 243 -11.02 -19.64 -20.52
CA PRO A 243 -10.00 -19.93 -19.52
C PRO A 243 -8.58 -19.95 -20.10
N GLY A 244 -8.40 -20.53 -21.30
CA GLY A 244 -7.08 -20.62 -21.92
C GLY A 244 -6.46 -19.27 -22.26
N LYS A 245 -7.26 -18.33 -22.76
CA LYS A 245 -6.83 -16.95 -23.00
C LYS A 245 -6.53 -16.21 -21.67
N MET A 246 -7.38 -16.39 -20.66
CA MET A 246 -7.20 -15.77 -19.35
C MET A 246 -5.87 -16.21 -18.70
N ILE A 247 -5.57 -17.50 -18.71
CA ILE A 247 -4.31 -18.06 -18.19
C ILE A 247 -3.12 -17.39 -18.87
N LYS A 248 -3.11 -17.35 -20.20
CA LYS A 248 -2.02 -16.71 -20.96
C LYS A 248 -1.86 -15.23 -20.64
N THR A 249 -2.96 -14.49 -20.50
CA THR A 249 -2.94 -13.07 -20.15
C THR A 249 -2.33 -12.87 -18.75
N ILE A 250 -2.73 -13.68 -17.78
CA ILE A 250 -2.20 -13.61 -16.41
C ILE A 250 -0.69 -13.95 -16.41
N GLU A 251 -0.26 -15.04 -17.06
CA GLU A 251 1.15 -15.41 -17.14
C GLU A 251 2.00 -14.31 -17.82
N GLN A 252 1.48 -13.67 -18.85
CA GLN A 252 2.15 -12.57 -19.56
C GLN A 252 2.42 -11.36 -18.68
N ARG A 253 1.51 -11.01 -17.75
CA ARG A 253 1.70 -9.92 -16.79
C ARG A 253 3.02 -10.02 -16.02
N TYR A 254 3.44 -11.23 -15.69
CA TYR A 254 4.61 -11.49 -14.85
C TYR A 254 5.88 -11.86 -15.62
N ALA A 255 5.79 -12.03 -16.95
CA ALA A 255 6.88 -12.58 -17.76
C ALA A 255 8.17 -11.74 -17.74
N GLY A 256 8.07 -10.42 -17.63
CA GLY A 256 9.22 -9.50 -17.64
C GLY A 256 9.69 -9.04 -16.25
N LEU A 257 9.07 -9.54 -15.17
CA LEU A 257 9.37 -9.05 -13.82
C LEU A 257 10.62 -9.70 -13.23
N PRO A 258 11.33 -9.01 -12.32
CA PRO A 258 12.48 -9.55 -11.62
C PRO A 258 12.08 -10.80 -10.82
N LYS A 259 12.82 -11.89 -11.01
CA LYS A 259 12.65 -13.13 -10.26
C LYS A 259 13.82 -13.34 -9.31
N PRO A 260 13.63 -14.08 -8.19
CA PRO A 260 14.73 -14.52 -7.34
C PRO A 260 15.77 -15.31 -8.14
N MET A 261 17.05 -15.24 -7.75
CA MET A 261 18.11 -15.95 -8.48
C MET A 261 17.99 -17.47 -8.38
N ASP A 262 17.40 -17.96 -7.31
CA ASP A 262 17.17 -19.37 -7.01
C ASP A 262 15.76 -19.85 -7.34
N TYR A 263 15.02 -19.10 -8.16
CA TYR A 263 13.69 -19.50 -8.61
C TYR A 263 13.77 -20.81 -9.40
N PRO A 264 12.96 -21.85 -9.06
CA PRO A 264 13.05 -23.14 -9.71
C PRO A 264 12.72 -23.00 -11.19
N LYS A 265 13.61 -23.49 -12.04
CA LYS A 265 13.36 -23.70 -13.47
C LYS A 265 12.72 -25.05 -13.64
N ALA A 266 11.96 -25.24 -14.73
CA ALA A 266 11.38 -26.53 -15.07
C ALA A 266 12.45 -27.64 -15.07
N PRO A 267 12.06 -28.88 -14.75
CA PRO A 267 12.97 -29.91 -14.30
C PRO A 267 14.00 -30.30 -15.37
N ASP A 268 15.24 -29.93 -15.15
CA ASP A 268 16.30 -30.85 -15.51
C ASP A 268 16.27 -31.95 -14.47
N THR A 269 16.17 -33.18 -14.92
CA THR A 269 15.88 -34.39 -14.15
C THR A 269 16.97 -34.82 -13.17
N ASP A 270 17.75 -33.88 -12.66
CA ASP A 270 18.91 -34.14 -11.81
C ASP A 270 18.52 -34.07 -10.32
N ASP A 271 18.92 -35.07 -9.55
CA ASP A 271 18.71 -35.24 -8.09
C ASP A 271 19.24 -34.05 -7.22
N THR A 272 19.80 -33.05 -7.87
CA THR A 272 20.45 -31.90 -7.23
C THR A 272 19.53 -30.72 -6.92
N LEU A 273 18.24 -30.74 -7.35
CA LEU A 273 17.35 -29.56 -7.21
C LEU A 273 17.18 -29.16 -5.74
N LEU A 274 16.94 -30.11 -4.84
CA LEU A 274 16.78 -29.81 -3.42
C LEU A 274 18.13 -29.51 -2.73
N SER A 275 19.22 -30.09 -3.19
CA SER A 275 20.56 -29.85 -2.64
C SER A 275 21.14 -28.51 -3.10
N SER A 276 20.65 -27.94 -4.21
CA SER A 276 21.05 -26.62 -4.70
C SER A 276 20.22 -25.47 -4.11
N LEU A 277 19.12 -25.77 -3.44
CA LEU A 277 18.33 -24.79 -2.73
C LEU A 277 19.05 -24.42 -1.43
N ASP A 278 19.52 -23.18 -1.35
CA ASP A 278 20.12 -22.66 -0.13
C ASP A 278 19.05 -22.56 0.96
N TYR A 279 19.17 -23.41 2.00
CA TYR A 279 18.25 -23.43 3.14
C TYR A 279 18.50 -22.29 4.14
N ASP A 280 19.32 -21.30 3.76
CA ASP A 280 19.55 -20.14 4.59
C ASP A 280 18.19 -19.50 4.93
N ASP A 281 17.96 -19.20 6.20
CA ASP A 281 16.77 -18.50 6.75
C ASP A 281 16.51 -17.12 6.12
N SER A 282 17.45 -16.61 5.35
CA SER A 282 17.19 -15.51 4.41
C SER A 282 16.29 -15.93 3.22
N ILE A 283 15.27 -16.76 3.45
CA ILE A 283 14.20 -17.24 2.55
C ILE A 283 13.80 -16.28 1.45
N LEU A 284 14.42 -15.19 1.40
CA LEU A 284 13.80 -14.05 0.93
C LEU A 284 14.79 -13.41 0.01
N PHE A 285 14.57 -13.65 -1.21
CA PHE A 285 14.95 -12.98 -2.43
C PHE A 285 16.12 -11.99 -2.33
N LYS A 286 17.28 -12.37 -2.75
CA LYS A 286 18.30 -11.43 -3.19
C LYS A 286 17.89 -10.90 -4.57
N TYR A 287 17.05 -9.88 -4.60
CA TYR A 287 16.81 -9.19 -5.85
C TYR A 287 18.04 -8.37 -6.24
N LYS A 288 18.47 -8.52 -7.48
CA LYS A 288 19.62 -7.74 -8.01
C LYS A 288 19.29 -6.25 -8.13
N ASP A 289 18.02 -5.91 -8.22
CA ASP A 289 17.55 -4.58 -8.53
C ASP A 289 16.38 -4.18 -7.62
N TYR A 290 16.73 -3.60 -6.48
CA TYR A 290 15.79 -3.20 -5.44
C TYR A 290 14.80 -2.12 -5.90
N ILE A 291 15.26 -1.17 -6.75
CA ILE A 291 14.40 -0.09 -7.22
C ILE A 291 13.25 -0.60 -8.09
N LYS A 292 13.50 -1.63 -8.92
CA LYS A 292 12.43 -2.24 -9.75
C LYS A 292 11.37 -2.94 -8.89
N ILE A 293 11.76 -3.47 -7.74
CA ILE A 293 10.82 -4.07 -6.81
C ILE A 293 9.96 -3.00 -6.15
N LEU A 294 10.55 -1.87 -5.75
CA LEU A 294 9.78 -0.74 -5.22
C LEU A 294 8.85 -0.15 -6.28
N GLU A 295 9.29 -0.06 -7.52
CA GLU A 295 8.45 0.40 -8.63
C GLU A 295 7.26 -0.54 -8.86
N PHE A 296 7.51 -1.85 -8.84
CA PHE A 296 6.45 -2.85 -8.94
C PHE A 296 5.47 -2.74 -7.76
N ALA A 297 6.00 -2.64 -6.53
CA ALA A 297 5.17 -2.45 -5.33
C ALA A 297 4.37 -1.13 -5.37
N LEU A 298 4.93 -0.06 -5.95
CA LEU A 298 4.22 1.21 -6.14
C LEU A 298 3.04 1.06 -7.10
N LYS A 299 3.20 0.27 -8.18
CA LYS A 299 2.14 -0.02 -9.16
C LYS A 299 1.00 -0.88 -8.58
N ASP A 300 1.25 -1.66 -7.51
CA ASP A 300 0.23 -2.44 -6.80
C ASP A 300 -0.91 -1.56 -6.23
N PHE A 301 -0.66 -0.27 -5.99
CA PHE A 301 -1.64 0.64 -5.42
C PHE A 301 -2.51 1.36 -6.45
N ILE A 302 -2.23 1.23 -7.75
CA ILE A 302 -3.04 1.86 -8.79
C ILE A 302 -4.32 1.06 -9.01
N ALA A 303 -5.49 1.67 -8.79
CA ALA A 303 -6.79 1.04 -9.05
C ALA A 303 -7.87 2.08 -9.35
N ASN A 304 -8.80 1.77 -10.25
CA ASN A 304 -9.96 2.61 -10.60
C ASN A 304 -9.59 4.08 -10.92
N ASP A 305 -8.47 4.29 -11.64
CA ASP A 305 -7.91 5.62 -11.88
C ASP A 305 -7.69 6.42 -10.58
N ASP A 306 -7.15 5.75 -9.56
CA ASP A 306 -6.80 6.34 -8.27
C ASP A 306 -5.67 5.56 -7.60
N ILE A 307 -5.28 5.98 -6.40
CA ILE A 307 -4.30 5.31 -5.57
C ILE A 307 -4.98 4.75 -4.31
N VAL A 308 -4.92 3.43 -4.14
CA VAL A 308 -5.29 2.79 -2.87
C VAL A 308 -4.26 3.18 -1.81
N ALA A 309 -4.69 3.79 -0.71
CA ALA A 309 -3.78 4.26 0.34
C ALA A 309 -3.02 3.11 1.01
N GLY A 310 -3.68 1.98 1.24
CA GLY A 310 -3.05 0.81 1.84
C GLY A 310 -3.91 -0.44 1.87
N TYR A 311 -3.31 -1.57 1.57
CA TYR A 311 -3.97 -2.87 1.64
C TYR A 311 -3.77 -3.53 3.01
N PRO A 312 -4.75 -4.28 3.51
CA PRO A 312 -6.07 -4.55 2.92
C PRO A 312 -7.16 -3.53 3.34
N TYR A 313 -6.86 -2.52 4.15
CA TYR A 313 -7.86 -1.78 4.93
C TYR A 313 -8.47 -0.59 4.20
N TYR A 314 -7.70 0.08 3.34
CA TYR A 314 -8.06 1.39 2.80
C TYR A 314 -8.52 1.31 1.34
N GLY A 315 -9.34 2.30 0.96
CA GLY A 315 -9.60 2.68 -0.43
C GLY A 315 -8.67 3.82 -0.86
N ALA A 316 -9.18 4.69 -1.75
CA ALA A 316 -8.45 5.87 -2.19
C ALA A 316 -8.69 7.06 -1.24
N TRP A 317 -7.58 7.73 -0.88
CA TRP A 317 -7.57 8.95 -0.07
C TRP A 317 -6.83 10.06 -0.80
N GLY A 318 -7.43 11.24 -0.90
CA GLY A 318 -6.88 12.35 -1.69
C GLY A 318 -5.48 12.78 -1.24
N ARG A 319 -5.23 12.88 0.06
CA ARG A 319 -3.90 13.18 0.61
C ARG A 319 -2.86 12.14 0.18
N ASP A 320 -3.16 10.88 0.41
CA ASP A 320 -2.28 9.77 0.05
C ASP A 320 -2.03 9.73 -1.45
N THR A 321 -3.09 9.87 -2.25
CA THR A 321 -3.01 9.95 -3.70
C THR A 321 -2.07 11.07 -4.14
N MET A 322 -2.22 12.30 -3.63
CA MET A 322 -1.38 13.42 -4.03
C MET A 322 0.08 13.20 -3.64
N PHE A 323 0.34 12.62 -2.47
CA PHE A 323 1.70 12.31 -2.04
C PHE A 323 2.35 11.24 -2.92
N VAL A 324 1.61 10.16 -3.20
CA VAL A 324 2.10 9.01 -3.99
C VAL A 324 2.33 9.37 -5.45
N LEU A 325 1.46 10.21 -6.05
CA LEU A 325 1.63 10.67 -7.43
C LEU A 325 2.94 11.40 -7.66
N ASN A 326 3.52 12.02 -6.62
CA ASN A 326 4.85 12.62 -6.71
C ASN A 326 5.94 11.58 -7.02
N ALA A 327 5.83 10.35 -6.52
CA ALA A 327 6.76 9.28 -6.83
C ALA A 327 6.61 8.80 -8.28
N PHE A 328 5.37 8.72 -8.78
CA PHE A 328 5.13 8.37 -10.18
C PHE A 328 5.74 9.37 -11.18
N LEU A 329 5.97 10.61 -10.79
CA LEU A 329 6.69 11.57 -11.64
C LEU A 329 8.17 11.19 -11.89
N HIS A 330 8.71 10.24 -11.15
CA HIS A 330 10.08 9.73 -11.30
C HIS A 330 10.16 8.36 -11.98
N THR A 331 9.01 7.73 -12.29
CA THR A 331 8.97 6.47 -13.07
C THR A 331 8.90 6.78 -14.56
N ASP A 332 9.36 5.85 -15.39
CA ASP A 332 9.17 5.89 -16.83
C ASP A 332 7.67 5.68 -17.16
N ASP A 333 7.13 6.30 -18.18
CA ASP A 333 5.76 6.16 -18.74
C ASP A 333 4.58 6.58 -17.85
N SER A 334 4.78 7.25 -16.70
CA SER A 334 3.69 7.50 -15.74
C SER A 334 3.07 8.88 -15.78
N THR A 335 3.51 9.80 -16.65
CA THR A 335 2.90 11.14 -16.76
C THR A 335 1.42 11.08 -17.08
N ASP A 336 0.99 10.10 -17.90
CA ASP A 336 -0.42 9.96 -18.30
C ASP A 336 -1.31 9.51 -17.13
N ILE A 337 -0.84 8.60 -16.28
CA ILE A 337 -1.61 8.20 -15.10
C ILE A 337 -1.71 9.33 -14.08
N VAL A 338 -0.61 10.05 -13.85
CA VAL A 338 -0.62 11.22 -12.96
C VAL A 338 -1.61 12.27 -13.46
N GLU A 339 -1.56 12.62 -14.76
CA GLU A 339 -2.50 13.58 -15.34
C GLU A 339 -3.95 13.11 -15.23
N ARG A 340 -4.23 11.85 -15.54
CA ARG A 340 -5.57 11.28 -15.52
C ARG A 340 -6.18 11.34 -14.10
N ILE A 341 -5.40 10.98 -13.08
CA ILE A 341 -5.85 11.06 -11.70
C ILE A 341 -6.05 12.53 -11.27
N LEU A 342 -5.11 13.44 -11.56
CA LEU A 342 -5.28 14.85 -11.22
C LEU A 342 -6.51 15.46 -11.91
N ARG A 343 -6.79 15.11 -13.18
CA ARG A 343 -8.02 15.51 -13.89
C ARG A 343 -9.29 14.89 -13.28
N LYS A 344 -9.21 13.70 -12.72
CA LYS A 344 -10.33 13.10 -11.97
C LYS A 344 -10.65 13.95 -10.76
N TYR A 345 -9.67 14.30 -9.92
CA TYR A 345 -9.87 15.13 -8.73
C TYR A 345 -10.34 16.55 -9.06
N SER A 346 -9.90 17.15 -10.18
CA SER A 346 -10.33 18.50 -10.57
C SER A 346 -11.86 18.63 -10.73
N ARG A 347 -12.53 17.54 -11.11
CA ARG A 347 -13.99 17.50 -11.30
C ARG A 347 -14.77 17.57 -9.98
N TYR A 348 -14.11 17.34 -8.87
CA TYR A 348 -14.70 17.32 -7.53
C TYR A 348 -14.24 18.48 -6.67
N ILE A 349 -13.59 19.51 -7.25
CA ILE A 349 -13.20 20.70 -6.48
C ILE A 349 -14.47 21.42 -6.01
N GLN A 350 -14.55 21.68 -4.70
CA GLN A 350 -15.66 22.38 -4.09
C GLN A 350 -15.13 23.50 -3.18
N ASN A 351 -15.48 24.75 -3.48
CA ASN A 351 -15.03 25.93 -2.74
C ASN A 351 -13.50 25.94 -2.44
N GLY A 352 -12.72 25.58 -3.44
CA GLY A 352 -11.25 25.56 -3.37
C GLY A 352 -10.64 24.33 -2.73
N LEU A 353 -11.40 23.32 -2.27
CA LEU A 353 -10.83 22.08 -1.77
C LEU A 353 -11.10 20.92 -2.73
N ILE A 354 -10.12 20.04 -2.90
CA ILE A 354 -10.31 18.69 -3.41
C ILE A 354 -10.78 17.79 -2.27
N PRO A 355 -11.55 16.74 -2.55
CA PRO A 355 -11.98 15.81 -1.51
C PRO A 355 -10.81 14.96 -0.99
N ASN A 356 -10.81 14.66 0.30
CA ASN A 356 -9.95 13.63 0.87
C ASN A 356 -10.47 12.22 0.60
N MET A 357 -11.79 12.07 0.43
CA MET A 357 -12.41 10.85 -0.09
C MET A 357 -13.37 11.23 -1.20
N LEU A 358 -13.22 10.58 -2.35
CA LEU A 358 -14.17 10.72 -3.47
C LEU A 358 -15.53 10.10 -3.09
N PRO A 359 -16.61 10.52 -3.76
CA PRO A 359 -17.92 9.94 -3.47
C PRO A 359 -17.92 8.44 -3.79
N GLU A 360 -18.40 7.68 -2.83
CA GLU A 360 -18.60 6.23 -2.94
C GLU A 360 -20.10 5.91 -2.90
N SER A 361 -20.49 4.67 -3.24
CA SER A 361 -21.89 4.26 -3.21
C SER A 361 -22.53 4.55 -1.84
N GLY A 362 -23.47 5.50 -1.81
CA GLY A 362 -24.16 5.92 -0.59
C GLY A 362 -23.41 6.88 0.32
N ARG A 363 -22.23 7.39 -0.09
CA ARG A 363 -21.46 8.41 0.64
C ARG A 363 -21.12 9.59 -0.26
N GLU A 364 -21.29 10.79 0.26
CA GLU A 364 -20.82 12.01 -0.41
C GLU A 364 -19.32 12.16 -0.31
N ALA A 365 -18.74 13.01 -1.18
CA ALA A 365 -17.31 13.36 -1.12
C ALA A 365 -16.97 14.05 0.22
N ASN A 366 -15.84 13.68 0.81
CA ASN A 366 -15.39 14.24 2.08
C ASN A 366 -14.36 15.35 1.86
N TYR A 367 -14.56 16.53 2.44
CA TYR A 367 -13.71 17.73 2.33
C TYR A 367 -13.16 18.16 3.69
N ASP A 368 -12.92 17.25 4.61
CA ASP A 368 -12.45 17.53 5.96
C ASP A 368 -10.91 17.66 6.09
N THR A 369 -10.24 17.98 5.00
CA THR A 369 -8.78 18.20 4.97
C THR A 369 -8.41 19.37 4.06
N ILE A 370 -7.33 20.08 4.38
CA ILE A 370 -6.79 21.18 3.57
C ILE A 370 -5.49 20.81 2.86
N ASP A 371 -4.68 19.95 3.46
CA ASP A 371 -3.36 19.57 2.95
C ASP A 371 -3.41 18.89 1.57
N ALA A 372 -4.39 18.04 1.32
CA ALA A 372 -4.59 17.39 0.02
C ALA A 372 -4.65 18.40 -1.14
N THR A 373 -5.39 19.50 -0.95
CA THR A 373 -5.51 20.56 -1.96
C THR A 373 -4.18 21.29 -2.20
N LEU A 374 -3.43 21.56 -1.15
CA LEU A 374 -2.15 22.25 -1.25
C LEU A 374 -1.10 21.37 -1.96
N TRP A 375 -1.09 20.05 -1.66
CA TRP A 375 -0.30 19.06 -2.42
C TRP A 375 -0.73 18.96 -3.88
N TYR A 376 -2.02 19.05 -4.17
CA TYR A 376 -2.56 19.03 -5.53
C TYR A 376 -1.96 20.13 -6.39
N ILE A 377 -1.93 21.39 -5.90
CA ILE A 377 -1.33 22.53 -6.62
C ILE A 377 0.17 22.29 -6.88
N LEU A 378 0.90 21.75 -5.89
CA LEU A 378 2.32 21.39 -6.06
C LEU A 378 2.52 20.37 -7.19
N LEU A 379 1.65 19.36 -7.26
CA LEU A 379 1.71 18.33 -8.30
C LEU A 379 1.38 18.85 -9.68
N LEU A 380 0.40 19.76 -9.80
CA LEU A 380 0.11 20.41 -11.07
C LEU A 380 1.35 21.12 -11.63
N TYR A 381 2.08 21.86 -10.77
CA TYR A 381 3.34 22.48 -11.14
C TYR A 381 4.40 21.45 -11.56
N LYS A 382 4.64 20.44 -10.75
CA LYS A 382 5.65 19.41 -11.03
C LYS A 382 5.37 18.64 -12.32
N LEU A 383 4.11 18.28 -12.57
CA LEU A 383 3.70 17.64 -13.83
C LEU A 383 3.92 18.59 -15.02
N GLY A 384 3.63 19.88 -14.86
CA GLY A 384 3.91 20.90 -15.88
C GLY A 384 5.38 20.96 -16.25
N LYS A 385 6.28 20.87 -15.27
CA LYS A 385 7.74 20.81 -15.49
C LYS A 385 8.18 19.58 -16.28
N LYS A 386 7.42 18.50 -16.20
CA LYS A 386 7.65 17.29 -17.02
C LYS A 386 7.07 17.44 -18.43
N LYS A 387 5.85 17.95 -18.56
CA LYS A 387 5.12 18.03 -19.83
C LYS A 387 5.62 19.10 -20.77
N GLN A 388 6.06 20.25 -20.24
CA GLN A 388 6.58 21.40 -21.00
C GLN A 388 5.65 21.81 -22.18
N LYS A 389 4.33 21.93 -21.92
CA LYS A 389 3.32 22.28 -22.93
C LYS A 389 2.58 23.56 -22.52
N ALA A 390 2.55 24.59 -23.38
CA ALA A 390 1.86 25.86 -23.10
C ALA A 390 0.37 25.69 -22.78
N ALA A 391 -0.33 24.79 -23.47
CA ALA A 391 -1.75 24.50 -23.23
C ALA A 391 -1.98 23.95 -21.80
N TYR A 392 -1.09 23.07 -21.33
CA TYR A 392 -1.15 22.53 -19.97
C TYR A 392 -0.88 23.64 -18.95
N TRP A 393 0.16 24.45 -19.13
CA TRP A 393 0.46 25.56 -18.24
C TRP A 393 -0.70 26.55 -18.13
N LYS A 394 -1.35 26.89 -19.26
CA LYS A 394 -2.54 27.75 -19.25
C LYS A 394 -3.67 27.20 -18.41
N GLU A 395 -3.96 25.89 -18.58
CA GLU A 395 -5.02 25.20 -17.84
C GLU A 395 -4.74 25.19 -16.34
N VAL A 396 -3.55 24.71 -15.93
CA VAL A 396 -3.24 24.53 -14.51
C VAL A 396 -2.99 25.83 -13.77
N THR A 397 -2.49 26.88 -14.45
CA THR A 397 -2.36 28.22 -13.88
C THR A 397 -3.72 28.79 -13.54
N HIS A 398 -4.68 28.74 -14.47
CA HIS A 398 -6.04 29.20 -14.22
C HIS A 398 -6.72 28.40 -13.09
N LEU A 399 -6.63 27.07 -13.14
CA LEU A 399 -7.19 26.22 -12.09
C LEU A 399 -6.60 26.52 -10.70
N SER A 400 -5.27 26.69 -10.62
CA SER A 400 -4.60 27.03 -9.36
C SER A 400 -5.01 28.41 -8.84
N GLU A 401 -5.20 29.39 -9.73
CA GLU A 401 -5.69 30.73 -9.38
C GLU A 401 -7.10 30.63 -8.75
N GLU A 402 -8.03 29.90 -9.38
CA GLU A 402 -9.39 29.73 -8.86
C GLU A 402 -9.40 29.02 -7.49
N ILE A 403 -8.57 28.00 -7.31
CA ILE A 403 -8.43 27.30 -6.03
C ILE A 403 -7.91 28.27 -4.94
N LEU A 404 -6.83 29.00 -5.23
CA LEU A 404 -6.22 29.93 -4.26
C LEU A 404 -7.17 31.07 -3.89
N LYS A 405 -7.90 31.65 -4.85
CA LYS A 405 -8.96 32.65 -4.60
C LYS A 405 -10.06 32.10 -3.69
N ALA A 406 -10.51 30.88 -3.96
CA ALA A 406 -11.53 30.26 -3.14
C ALA A 406 -11.07 29.96 -1.70
N ILE A 407 -9.77 29.63 -1.51
CA ILE A 407 -9.18 29.49 -0.17
C ILE A 407 -9.08 30.86 0.53
N ILE A 408 -8.63 31.90 -0.16
CA ILE A 408 -8.51 33.25 0.40
C ILE A 408 -9.86 33.80 0.85
N HIS A 409 -10.89 33.59 0.05
CA HIS A 409 -12.26 34.08 0.31
C HIS A 409 -13.17 32.97 0.91
N ASN A 410 -12.57 32.00 1.60
CA ASN A 410 -13.32 30.87 2.16
C ASN A 410 -14.40 31.34 3.15
N TYR A 411 -15.62 30.86 2.92
CA TYR A 411 -16.78 31.08 3.79
C TYR A 411 -17.46 29.77 4.23
N LYS A 412 -17.06 28.65 3.65
CA LYS A 412 -17.75 27.36 3.83
C LYS A 412 -17.09 26.48 4.88
N TYR A 413 -15.77 26.41 4.88
CA TYR A 413 -15.04 25.49 5.73
C TYR A 413 -14.54 26.17 7.00
N PRO A 414 -14.33 25.43 8.11
CA PRO A 414 -13.92 26.03 9.39
C PRO A 414 -12.41 26.39 9.43
N PHE A 415 -11.95 27.18 8.48
CA PHE A 415 -10.63 27.82 8.48
C PHE A 415 -10.73 29.22 7.91
N SER A 416 -9.72 30.04 8.16
CA SER A 416 -9.63 31.40 7.63
C SER A 416 -8.18 31.80 7.35
N ILE A 417 -8.02 32.84 6.53
CA ILE A 417 -6.72 33.49 6.34
C ILE A 417 -6.60 34.60 7.38
N ARG A 418 -5.58 34.52 8.23
CA ARG A 418 -5.26 35.53 9.24
C ARG A 418 -4.80 36.85 8.59
N GLN A 419 -4.80 37.93 9.37
CA GLN A 419 -4.26 39.23 8.90
C GLN A 419 -2.80 39.13 8.46
N ASP A 420 -2.01 38.27 9.06
CA ASP A 420 -0.62 37.99 8.71
C ASP A 420 -0.44 36.99 7.55
N GLY A 421 -1.53 36.56 6.92
CA GLY A 421 -1.56 35.69 5.73
C GLY A 421 -1.52 34.18 6.01
N LEU A 422 -1.37 33.80 7.26
CA LEU A 422 -1.36 32.36 7.63
C LEU A 422 -2.77 31.77 7.56
N ILE A 423 -2.86 30.49 7.20
CA ILE A 423 -4.08 29.67 7.36
C ILE A 423 -4.23 29.34 8.84
N GLU A 424 -5.40 29.60 9.38
CA GLU A 424 -5.81 29.27 10.73
C GLU A 424 -6.99 28.32 10.72
N LEU A 425 -6.84 27.13 11.33
CA LEU A 425 -7.88 26.13 11.49
C LEU A 425 -8.67 26.41 12.76
N LYS A 426 -9.99 26.39 12.68
CA LYS A 426 -10.86 26.50 13.86
C LYS A 426 -10.89 25.18 14.64
N PRO A 427 -11.25 25.19 15.95
CA PRO A 427 -11.29 23.98 16.77
C PRO A 427 -12.12 22.83 16.18
N GLU A 428 -13.25 23.11 15.52
CA GLU A 428 -14.08 22.12 14.86
C GLU A 428 -13.41 21.48 13.63
N PHE A 429 -12.33 22.07 13.11
CA PHE A 429 -11.53 21.59 11.99
C PHE A 429 -10.11 21.20 12.42
N ALA A 430 -9.89 21.00 13.70
CA ALA A 430 -8.58 20.66 14.28
C ALA A 430 -8.02 19.29 13.82
N HIS A 431 -8.73 18.55 12.99
CA HIS A 431 -8.34 17.29 12.37
C HIS A 431 -8.04 17.41 10.86
N ALA A 432 -8.06 18.60 10.29
CA ALA A 432 -7.97 18.81 8.84
C ALA A 432 -6.54 18.76 8.27
N THR A 433 -5.69 17.90 8.82
CA THR A 433 -4.32 17.65 8.39
C THR A 433 -4.07 16.13 8.38
N TRP A 434 -2.86 15.68 8.06
CA TRP A 434 -2.49 14.28 8.14
C TRP A 434 -2.57 13.68 9.57
N MET A 435 -2.59 14.55 10.61
CA MET A 435 -2.81 14.16 12.00
C MET A 435 -4.31 14.25 12.36
N ASP A 436 -5.13 13.39 11.76
CA ASP A 436 -6.59 13.47 11.70
C ASP A 436 -7.35 12.50 12.62
N VAL A 437 -6.65 11.68 13.40
CA VAL A 437 -7.28 10.69 14.27
C VAL A 437 -8.12 11.36 15.36
N ARG A 438 -9.34 10.82 15.54
CA ARG A 438 -10.29 11.25 16.58
C ARG A 438 -10.67 10.09 17.48
N VAL A 439 -10.74 10.35 18.77
CA VAL A 439 -11.26 9.43 19.79
C VAL A 439 -12.47 10.11 20.46
N ASP A 440 -13.59 9.42 20.50
CA ASP A 440 -14.86 9.96 21.01
C ASP A 440 -15.22 11.32 20.36
N GLY A 441 -14.96 11.47 19.06
CA GLY A 441 -15.21 12.67 18.26
C GLY A 441 -14.19 13.81 18.45
N LYS A 442 -13.23 13.68 19.36
CA LYS A 442 -12.20 14.70 19.66
C LYS A 442 -10.87 14.35 18.97
N PRO A 443 -10.17 15.33 18.35
CA PRO A 443 -8.85 15.12 17.83
C PRO A 443 -7.87 14.64 18.91
N VAL A 444 -7.14 13.57 18.63
CA VAL A 444 -6.06 13.08 19.51
C VAL A 444 -4.88 14.03 19.48
N THR A 445 -4.62 14.62 18.32
CA THR A 445 -3.54 15.57 18.07
C THR A 445 -4.15 16.85 17.48
N PRO A 446 -4.68 17.77 18.32
CA PRO A 446 -5.37 18.96 17.84
C PRO A 446 -4.47 19.82 16.94
N ARG A 447 -4.98 20.22 15.77
CA ARG A 447 -4.29 21.06 14.79
C ARG A 447 -4.95 22.44 14.63
N ASP A 448 -5.80 22.86 15.59
CA ASP A 448 -6.40 24.20 15.62
C ASP A 448 -5.34 25.30 15.73
N GLY A 449 -5.64 26.50 15.26
CA GLY A 449 -4.68 27.58 15.07
C GLY A 449 -3.97 27.46 13.73
N ALA A 450 -2.72 27.86 13.64
CA ALA A 450 -1.92 27.81 12.42
C ALA A 450 -0.88 26.65 12.48
N PRO A 451 -1.14 25.48 11.88
CA PRO A 451 -0.18 24.39 11.83
C PRO A 451 1.00 24.72 10.90
N VAL A 452 2.21 24.34 11.29
CA VAL A 452 3.43 24.70 10.55
C VAL A 452 3.49 24.06 9.17
N GLU A 453 3.15 22.77 9.07
CA GLU A 453 3.15 22.03 7.81
C GLU A 453 2.10 22.57 6.81
N ILE A 454 0.93 22.94 7.29
CA ILE A 454 -0.13 23.53 6.46
C ILE A 454 0.32 24.89 5.93
N ASN A 455 0.91 25.72 6.76
CA ASN A 455 1.34 27.06 6.36
C ASN A 455 2.59 27.03 5.45
N ALA A 456 3.45 26.04 5.60
CA ALA A 456 4.53 25.80 4.66
C ALA A 456 4.00 25.30 3.30
N LEU A 457 3.02 24.39 3.29
CA LEU A 457 2.34 23.95 2.07
C LEU A 457 1.59 25.11 1.40
N TRP A 458 0.91 25.95 2.19
CA TRP A 458 0.24 27.16 1.69
C TRP A 458 1.21 28.10 0.97
N TYR A 459 2.35 28.40 1.60
CA TYR A 459 3.41 29.19 0.96
C TYR A 459 3.88 28.53 -0.34
N ASN A 460 4.12 27.24 -0.32
CA ASN A 460 4.58 26.48 -1.48
C ASN A 460 3.52 26.41 -2.60
N ALA A 461 2.23 26.34 -2.28
CA ALA A 461 1.15 26.40 -3.26
C ALA A 461 1.10 27.78 -3.95
N ILE A 462 1.23 28.86 -3.19
CA ILE A 462 1.32 30.22 -3.73
C ILE A 462 2.56 30.35 -4.65
N CYS A 463 3.72 29.87 -4.20
CA CYS A 463 4.94 29.90 -5.01
C CYS A 463 4.81 29.09 -6.30
N SER A 464 4.12 27.92 -6.23
CA SER A 464 3.84 27.10 -7.41
C SER A 464 3.01 27.86 -8.44
N TYR A 465 1.95 28.53 -8.01
CA TYR A 465 1.11 29.35 -8.90
C TYR A 465 1.90 30.49 -9.55
N VAL A 466 2.71 31.23 -8.77
CA VAL A 466 3.56 32.28 -9.32
C VAL A 466 4.54 31.71 -10.36
N ALA A 467 5.18 30.59 -10.06
CA ALA A 467 6.08 29.91 -10.99
C ALA A 467 5.34 29.39 -12.26
N MET A 468 4.08 28.95 -12.14
CA MET A 468 3.26 28.59 -13.31
C MET A 468 3.00 29.80 -14.21
N CYS A 469 2.76 30.99 -13.63
CA CYS A 469 2.62 32.25 -14.39
C CYS A 469 3.90 32.60 -15.16
N ASP A 470 5.07 32.44 -14.53
CA ASP A 470 6.38 32.67 -15.17
C ASP A 470 6.64 31.67 -16.32
N GLU A 471 6.36 30.38 -16.11
CA GLU A 471 6.49 29.34 -17.16
C GLU A 471 5.55 29.62 -18.35
N LEU A 472 4.29 30.00 -18.07
CA LEU A 472 3.32 30.34 -19.11
C LEU A 472 3.76 31.59 -19.89
N SER A 473 4.25 32.61 -19.20
CA SER A 473 4.79 33.81 -19.83
C SER A 473 5.96 33.49 -20.77
N THR A 474 6.89 32.67 -20.31
CA THR A 474 8.06 32.25 -21.09
C THR A 474 7.63 31.48 -22.33
N MET A 475 6.70 30.48 -22.19
CA MET A 475 6.28 29.66 -23.31
C MET A 475 5.41 30.36 -24.35
N THR A 476 4.65 31.37 -23.94
CA THR A 476 3.74 32.10 -24.84
C THR A 476 4.33 33.37 -25.39
N GLU A 477 5.53 33.77 -24.90
CA GLU A 477 6.17 35.06 -25.19
C GLU A 477 5.26 36.28 -24.88
N LYS A 478 4.30 36.07 -23.96
CA LYS A 478 3.34 37.08 -23.49
C LYS A 478 3.33 37.12 -21.96
N PRO A 479 3.40 38.34 -21.37
CA PRO A 479 3.37 38.45 -19.92
C PRO A 479 2.03 37.87 -19.35
N TYR A 480 2.14 36.98 -18.41
CA TYR A 480 1.04 36.51 -17.58
C TYR A 480 1.33 36.87 -16.12
N THR A 481 0.70 37.93 -15.63
CA THR A 481 0.96 38.47 -14.31
C THR A 481 0.14 37.74 -13.27
N PRO A 482 0.75 37.23 -12.17
CA PRO A 482 0.01 36.66 -11.06
C PRO A 482 -1.00 37.66 -10.48
N LEU A 483 -2.15 37.14 -10.00
CA LEU A 483 -3.16 37.96 -9.34
C LEU A 483 -2.55 38.71 -8.15
N GLU A 484 -2.75 40.06 -8.07
CA GLU A 484 -2.06 40.95 -7.13
C GLU A 484 -2.25 40.51 -5.66
N GLU A 485 -3.46 40.10 -5.28
CA GLU A 485 -3.76 39.62 -3.92
C GLU A 485 -2.94 38.38 -3.54
N ILE A 486 -2.77 37.45 -4.48
CA ILE A 486 -1.99 36.21 -4.27
C ILE A 486 -0.49 36.54 -4.21
N ALA A 487 -0.02 37.40 -5.11
CA ALA A 487 1.37 37.84 -5.14
C ALA A 487 1.79 38.59 -3.84
N LYS A 488 0.91 39.42 -3.28
CA LYS A 488 1.11 40.07 -1.98
C LYS A 488 1.16 39.10 -0.82
N LEU A 489 0.34 38.04 -0.86
CA LEU A 489 0.35 37.00 0.16
C LEU A 489 1.65 36.22 0.22
N LYS A 490 2.34 35.97 -0.90
CA LYS A 490 3.63 35.27 -0.94
C LYS A 490 4.62 35.84 0.06
N SER A 491 4.89 37.15 -0.01
CA SER A 491 5.85 37.82 0.89
C SER A 491 5.34 37.88 2.34
N LYS A 492 4.04 38.09 2.52
CA LYS A 492 3.40 38.18 3.83
C LYS A 492 3.46 36.87 4.59
N VAL A 493 3.12 35.74 3.93
CA VAL A 493 3.20 34.39 4.49
C VAL A 493 4.64 33.99 4.82
N HIS A 494 5.59 34.30 3.90
CA HIS A 494 7.01 34.04 4.14
C HIS A 494 7.54 34.69 5.41
N LEU A 495 7.20 35.98 5.61
CA LEU A 495 7.57 36.70 6.83
C LEU A 495 6.91 36.08 8.07
N SER A 496 5.66 35.70 7.97
CA SER A 496 4.89 35.14 9.10
C SER A 496 5.35 33.76 9.50
N LEU A 497 5.90 32.96 8.57
CA LEU A 497 6.51 31.68 8.86
C LEU A 497 7.72 31.77 9.81
N GLN A 498 8.38 32.96 9.91
CA GLN A 498 9.46 33.18 10.88
C GLN A 498 8.97 33.14 12.33
N LYS A 499 7.67 33.33 12.59
CA LYS A 499 7.06 33.25 13.93
C LYS A 499 7.10 31.84 14.53
N PHE A 500 7.26 30.80 13.68
CA PHE A 500 7.37 29.41 14.13
C PHE A 500 8.76 29.06 14.67
N TRP A 501 9.77 29.92 14.41
CA TRP A 501 11.13 29.62 14.80
C TRP A 501 11.27 29.62 16.33
N MET A 502 11.75 28.50 16.87
CA MET A 502 12.25 28.33 18.24
C MET A 502 13.78 28.48 18.24
N THR A 503 14.46 27.94 19.21
CA THR A 503 15.92 28.02 19.30
C THR A 503 16.63 27.16 18.23
N ASP A 504 16.13 25.93 17.99
CA ASP A 504 16.74 24.90 17.14
C ASP A 504 15.72 24.10 16.31
N TYR A 505 14.43 24.46 16.38
CA TYR A 505 13.34 23.76 15.70
C TYR A 505 12.22 24.74 15.32
N LEU A 506 11.15 24.24 14.66
CA LEU A 506 9.93 25.01 14.43
C LEU A 506 8.84 24.55 15.41
N ALA A 507 8.12 25.50 15.96
CA ALA A 507 6.90 25.23 16.71
C ALA A 507 5.91 24.43 15.85
N ASP A 508 5.24 23.47 16.45
CA ASP A 508 4.31 22.59 15.75
C ASP A 508 3.11 23.36 15.18
N ARG A 509 2.64 24.36 15.90
CA ARG A 509 1.57 25.27 15.47
C ARG A 509 1.59 26.58 16.30
N LEU A 510 0.87 27.58 15.80
CA LEU A 510 0.60 28.82 16.56
C LEU A 510 -0.88 28.85 16.95
N VAL A 511 -1.17 28.94 18.24
CA VAL A 511 -2.52 29.20 18.75
C VAL A 511 -2.58 30.68 19.11
N GLU A 512 -3.41 31.45 18.42
CA GLU A 512 -3.34 32.92 18.41
C GLU A 512 -1.94 33.38 17.97
N ASN A 513 -1.05 33.73 18.89
CA ASN A 513 0.36 34.03 18.61
C ASN A 513 1.32 33.22 19.51
N THR A 514 0.79 32.26 20.28
CA THR A 514 1.57 31.42 21.19
C THR A 514 2.08 30.19 20.44
N GLN A 515 3.37 29.91 20.56
CA GLN A 515 4.00 28.72 20.00
C GLN A 515 3.62 27.47 20.80
N VAL A 516 3.15 26.44 20.13
CA VAL A 516 3.04 25.08 20.67
C VAL A 516 4.34 24.35 20.33
N THR A 517 5.10 23.99 21.36
CA THR A 517 6.51 23.58 21.23
C THR A 517 6.71 22.05 21.16
N ASP A 518 5.68 21.31 20.80
CA ASP A 518 5.77 19.86 20.59
C ASP A 518 6.84 19.54 19.54
N ILE A 519 7.73 18.60 19.83
CA ILE A 519 8.70 18.11 18.85
C ILE A 519 8.03 16.99 18.06
N ARG A 520 7.57 17.36 16.85
CA ARG A 520 6.85 16.52 15.92
C ARG A 520 7.47 16.62 14.51
N PRO A 521 7.21 15.66 13.62
CA PRO A 521 7.80 15.66 12.27
C PRO A 521 7.26 16.76 11.34
N ASN A 522 6.27 17.55 11.78
CA ASN A 522 5.65 18.59 10.97
C ASN A 522 6.66 19.68 10.54
N ALA A 523 7.66 19.95 11.36
CA ALA A 523 8.77 20.83 11.00
C ALA A 523 9.60 20.25 9.82
N LEU A 524 9.85 18.92 9.80
CA LEU A 524 10.52 18.27 8.67
C LEU A 524 9.72 18.42 7.38
N LEU A 525 8.41 18.14 7.45
CA LEU A 525 7.51 18.32 6.31
C LEU A 525 7.58 19.75 5.78
N ALA A 526 7.53 20.74 6.69
CA ALA A 526 7.54 22.16 6.34
C ALA A 526 8.81 22.58 5.59
N VAL A 527 10.00 22.13 6.04
CA VAL A 527 11.28 22.59 5.47
C VAL A 527 11.77 21.72 4.30
N SER A 528 11.20 20.54 4.10
CA SER A 528 11.53 19.68 2.95
C SER A 528 10.89 20.12 1.63
N LEU A 529 9.87 20.98 1.68
CA LEU A 529 9.14 21.47 0.51
C LEU A 529 10.04 22.28 -0.44
N PRO A 530 9.69 22.37 -1.74
CA PRO A 530 10.54 23.00 -2.75
C PRO A 530 11.00 24.43 -2.43
N TRP A 531 10.09 25.31 -2.01
CA TRP A 531 10.42 26.68 -1.66
C TRP A 531 10.75 26.83 -0.17
N GLU A 532 11.94 27.36 0.09
CA GLU A 532 12.50 27.47 1.42
C GLU A 532 11.76 28.48 2.28
N ILE A 533 11.55 28.12 3.54
CA ILE A 533 10.89 28.97 4.55
C ILE A 533 11.85 29.43 5.66
N VAL A 534 13.01 28.80 5.76
CA VAL A 534 14.09 29.15 6.70
C VAL A 534 15.45 29.03 6.01
N SER A 535 16.49 29.63 6.60
CA SER A 535 17.86 29.56 6.08
C SER A 535 18.46 28.14 6.20
N LYS A 536 19.48 27.85 5.40
CA LYS A 536 20.22 26.59 5.40
C LYS A 536 20.77 26.22 6.79
N ASP A 537 21.25 27.18 7.57
CA ASP A 537 21.74 26.95 8.94
C ASP A 537 20.62 26.52 9.89
N LYS A 538 19.45 27.15 9.77
CA LYS A 538 18.25 26.70 10.52
C LYS A 538 17.80 25.31 10.11
N MET A 539 17.88 24.97 8.80
CA MET A 539 17.59 23.63 8.31
C MET A 539 18.50 22.57 8.94
N LYS A 540 19.80 22.86 9.11
CA LYS A 540 20.76 21.96 9.79
C LYS A 540 20.33 21.72 11.24
N LEU A 541 19.99 22.74 12.00
CA LEU A 541 19.53 22.60 13.38
C LEU A 541 18.24 21.76 13.47
N ILE A 542 17.27 21.99 12.57
CA ILE A 542 16.04 21.19 12.50
C ILE A 542 16.36 19.73 12.20
N PHE A 543 17.27 19.46 11.25
CA PHE A 543 17.69 18.10 10.92
C PHE A 543 18.34 17.40 12.11
N GLU A 544 19.29 18.03 12.77
CA GLU A 544 19.99 17.50 13.95
C GLU A 544 19.01 17.19 15.10
N ARG A 545 18.08 18.10 15.36
CA ARG A 545 17.05 17.89 16.38
C ARG A 545 16.12 16.74 16.04
N ALA A 546 15.66 16.65 14.80
CA ALA A 546 14.81 15.56 14.33
C ALA A 546 15.56 14.22 14.31
N PHE A 547 16.83 14.20 13.92
CA PHE A 547 17.67 13.02 13.97
C PHE A 547 17.77 12.48 15.41
N LYS A 548 18.02 13.35 16.35
CA LYS A 548 18.18 12.98 17.77
C LYS A 548 16.89 12.48 18.41
N GLU A 549 15.76 13.17 18.16
CA GLU A 549 14.52 12.95 18.91
C GLU A 549 13.53 12.03 18.18
N LEU A 550 13.49 12.09 16.84
CA LEU A 550 12.41 11.47 16.06
C LEU A 550 12.88 10.32 15.18
N TYR A 551 14.11 10.36 14.67
CA TYR A 551 14.59 9.35 13.71
C TYR A 551 14.69 7.96 14.35
N THR A 552 14.28 6.95 13.58
CA THR A 552 14.56 5.52 13.79
C THR A 552 14.93 4.89 12.46
N PHE A 553 15.50 3.70 12.49
CA PHE A 553 15.83 2.98 11.24
C PHE A 553 14.61 2.65 10.37
N TYR A 554 13.38 2.63 10.95
CA TYR A 554 12.14 2.32 10.24
C TYR A 554 11.32 3.56 9.84
N GLY A 555 11.77 4.75 10.21
CA GLY A 555 11.03 5.98 9.92
C GLY A 555 11.19 7.05 11.01
N ILE A 556 10.23 7.96 11.02
CA ILE A 556 10.23 9.13 11.91
C ILE A 556 9.08 8.98 12.92
N ARG A 557 9.37 9.17 14.21
CA ARG A 557 8.37 9.20 15.28
C ARG A 557 7.45 10.41 15.12
N THR A 558 6.19 10.22 15.43
CA THR A 558 5.17 11.28 15.37
C THR A 558 5.21 12.25 16.57
N LEU A 559 5.95 11.88 17.61
CA LEU A 559 6.16 12.69 18.83
C LEU A 559 7.49 12.28 19.48
N ALA A 560 8.21 13.25 20.04
CA ALA A 560 9.46 12.98 20.74
C ALA A 560 9.24 12.11 21.98
N PRO A 561 10.14 11.14 22.29
CA PRO A 561 10.02 10.27 23.47
C PRO A 561 10.04 11.00 24.82
N SER A 562 10.54 12.24 24.85
CA SER A 562 10.56 13.10 26.04
C SER A 562 9.19 13.66 26.43
N ASP A 563 8.21 13.62 25.51
CA ASP A 563 6.85 14.09 25.78
C ASP A 563 6.05 13.07 26.61
N ILE A 564 5.32 13.54 27.62
CA ILE A 564 4.52 12.67 28.50
C ILE A 564 3.40 11.91 27.74
N ARG A 565 2.94 12.42 26.60
CA ARG A 565 1.92 11.78 25.75
C ARG A 565 2.49 10.66 24.88
N PHE A 566 3.82 10.51 24.83
CA PHE A 566 4.48 9.52 23.97
C PHE A 566 4.01 8.10 24.27
N ARG A 567 3.63 7.36 23.23
CA ARG A 567 3.22 5.96 23.26
C ARG A 567 4.27 5.09 22.60
N LYS A 568 4.87 4.20 23.38
CA LYS A 568 5.94 3.30 22.93
C LYS A 568 5.46 2.26 21.92
N LYS A 569 4.21 1.81 22.03
CA LYS A 569 3.65 0.72 21.24
C LYS A 569 2.29 1.07 20.67
N TYR A 570 2.07 0.65 19.43
CA TYR A 570 0.77 0.64 18.77
C TYR A 570 0.07 -0.69 19.06
N TYR A 571 -0.59 -0.76 20.22
CA TYR A 571 -1.15 -2.00 20.76
C TYR A 571 -2.38 -1.73 21.62
N GLY A 572 -3.20 -2.78 21.84
CA GLY A 572 -4.37 -2.72 22.72
C GLY A 572 -5.67 -2.52 21.95
N SER A 573 -6.67 -1.95 22.61
CA SER A 573 -7.97 -1.63 22.02
C SER A 573 -7.86 -0.66 20.84
N SER A 574 -8.93 -0.49 20.06
CA SER A 574 -8.97 0.53 19.00
C SER A 574 -8.59 1.91 19.55
N LYS A 575 -9.18 2.29 20.69
CA LYS A 575 -8.90 3.56 21.35
C LYS A 575 -7.42 3.73 21.73
N ASP A 576 -6.78 2.68 22.28
CA ASP A 576 -5.35 2.74 22.64
C ASP A 576 -4.47 2.92 21.41
N ARG A 577 -4.80 2.22 20.31
CA ARG A 577 -4.09 2.35 19.03
C ARG A 577 -4.29 3.73 18.42
N ASP A 578 -5.51 4.25 18.42
CA ASP A 578 -5.83 5.59 17.90
C ASP A 578 -5.07 6.68 18.65
N ILE A 579 -4.94 6.55 19.99
CA ILE A 579 -4.11 7.45 20.79
C ILE A 579 -2.62 7.34 20.42
N ALA A 580 -2.12 6.14 20.15
CA ALA A 580 -0.71 5.92 19.79
C ALA A 580 -0.38 6.33 18.37
N TYR A 581 -1.35 6.33 17.45
CA TYR A 581 -1.18 6.47 16.00
C TYR A 581 -0.33 7.69 15.62
N GLN A 582 -0.59 8.84 16.26
CA GLN A 582 0.11 10.10 16.04
C GLN A 582 0.81 10.64 17.31
N ASN A 583 1.00 9.79 18.35
CA ASN A 583 1.72 10.14 19.56
C ASN A 583 2.83 9.13 19.90
N GLY A 584 3.69 8.84 18.92
CA GLY A 584 4.87 8.01 19.14
C GLY A 584 5.12 6.99 18.05
N SER A 585 4.10 6.48 17.37
CA SER A 585 4.28 5.55 16.24
C SER A 585 5.26 6.10 15.20
N VAL A 586 6.05 5.20 14.63
CA VAL A 586 7.08 5.51 13.63
C VAL A 586 6.49 5.34 12.23
N TRP A 587 6.69 6.31 11.35
CA TRP A 587 6.14 6.31 10.01
C TRP A 587 7.24 6.39 8.95
N ALA A 588 7.26 5.41 8.04
CA ALA A 588 8.28 5.34 6.99
C ALA A 588 8.12 6.44 5.92
N TRP A 589 6.89 6.86 5.59
CA TRP A 589 6.69 7.90 4.58
C TRP A 589 7.38 9.23 4.91
N LEU A 590 7.55 9.53 6.20
CA LEU A 590 8.24 10.71 6.69
C LEU A 590 9.75 10.70 6.40
N LEU A 591 10.33 9.53 6.07
CA LEU A 591 11.71 9.45 5.58
C LEU A 591 11.90 10.26 4.28
N GLY A 592 10.86 10.39 3.47
CA GLY A 592 10.89 11.25 2.29
C GLY A 592 11.22 12.71 2.64
N ALA A 593 10.59 13.25 3.68
CA ALA A 593 10.87 14.61 4.17
C ALA A 593 12.25 14.69 4.85
N PHE A 594 12.61 13.71 5.67
CA PHE A 594 13.88 13.66 6.37
C PHE A 594 15.07 13.58 5.40
N CYS A 595 15.06 12.65 4.46
CA CYS A 595 16.10 12.49 3.45
C CYS A 595 16.11 13.67 2.45
N GLY A 596 14.93 14.19 2.11
CA GLY A 596 14.80 15.38 1.26
C GLY A 596 15.41 16.62 1.90
N LEU A 597 15.25 16.79 3.22
CA LEU A 597 15.91 17.86 3.98
C LEU A 597 17.44 17.68 3.99
N TYR A 598 17.94 16.45 4.22
CA TYR A 598 19.37 16.14 4.15
C TYR A 598 19.95 16.54 2.78
N LEU A 599 19.27 16.13 1.69
CA LEU A 599 19.66 16.50 0.33
C LEU A 599 19.71 18.02 0.14
N LYS A 600 18.71 18.78 0.61
CA LYS A 600 18.69 20.26 0.51
C LYS A 600 19.87 20.91 1.26
N ILE A 601 20.18 20.42 2.45
CA ILE A 601 21.28 20.93 3.28
C ILE A 601 22.63 20.71 2.60
N HIS A 602 22.87 19.57 1.99
CA HIS A 602 24.19 19.18 1.50
C HIS A 602 24.40 19.43 0.00
N ARG A 603 23.31 19.69 -0.78
CA ARG A 603 23.43 20.02 -2.21
C ARG A 603 24.24 21.30 -2.40
N GLY A 604 25.22 21.24 -3.29
CA GLY A 604 26.20 22.31 -3.54
C GLY A 604 27.43 22.30 -2.65
N ASP A 605 27.38 21.69 -1.46
CA ASP A 605 28.52 21.52 -0.56
C ASP A 605 29.16 20.12 -0.67
N SER A 606 28.39 19.13 -1.14
CA SER A 606 28.80 17.73 -1.30
C SER A 606 28.40 17.20 -2.69
N THR A 607 29.09 16.17 -3.15
CA THR A 607 28.72 15.48 -4.39
C THR A 607 27.43 14.67 -4.19
N ASP A 608 26.64 14.49 -5.26
CA ASP A 608 25.42 13.67 -5.20
C ASP A 608 25.75 12.23 -4.76
N VAL A 609 26.93 11.71 -5.09
CA VAL A 609 27.40 10.38 -4.65
C VAL A 609 27.57 10.33 -3.13
N ALA A 610 28.25 11.31 -2.54
CA ALA A 610 28.45 11.35 -1.08
C ALA A 610 27.11 11.48 -0.33
N ILE A 611 26.19 12.30 -0.88
CA ILE A 611 24.83 12.41 -0.35
C ILE A 611 24.10 11.07 -0.45
N ALA A 612 24.18 10.37 -1.59
CA ALA A 612 23.54 9.08 -1.83
C ALA A 612 24.08 7.98 -0.89
N GLU A 613 25.39 7.99 -0.60
CA GLU A 613 25.99 7.06 0.37
C GLU A 613 25.40 7.25 1.77
N GLU A 614 25.24 8.50 2.22
CA GLU A 614 24.66 8.79 3.53
C GLU A 614 23.16 8.43 3.57
N LEU A 615 22.38 8.81 2.55
CA LEU A 615 20.97 8.43 2.45
C LEU A 615 20.77 6.92 2.46
N SER A 616 21.70 6.16 1.83
CA SER A 616 21.68 4.69 1.85
C SER A 616 21.75 4.11 3.25
N LYS A 617 22.44 4.77 4.20
CA LYS A 617 22.51 4.33 5.60
C LYS A 617 21.18 4.49 6.31
N TYR A 618 20.48 5.62 6.08
CA TYR A 618 19.19 5.90 6.72
C TYR A 618 18.07 4.94 6.32
N ILE A 619 18.14 4.32 5.14
CA ILE A 619 17.13 3.40 4.65
C ILE A 619 17.63 1.95 4.54
N SER A 620 18.85 1.66 5.04
CA SER A 620 19.50 0.34 4.90
C SER A 620 18.67 -0.82 5.45
N VAL A 621 17.88 -0.59 6.51
CA VAL A 621 17.04 -1.60 7.11
C VAL A 621 16.01 -2.15 6.12
N PHE A 622 15.47 -1.32 5.22
CA PHE A 622 14.48 -1.74 4.23
C PHE A 622 15.10 -2.61 3.12
N ARG A 623 16.37 -2.43 2.81
CA ARG A 623 17.10 -3.30 1.86
C ARG A 623 17.44 -4.65 2.46
N ASN A 624 17.79 -4.69 3.75
CA ASN A 624 18.27 -5.89 4.44
C ASN A 624 17.15 -6.69 5.12
N SER A 625 16.07 -6.02 5.51
CA SER A 625 14.94 -6.62 6.22
C SER A 625 13.60 -6.35 5.52
N PHE A 626 13.63 -6.33 4.20
CA PHE A 626 12.48 -6.21 3.30
C PHE A 626 11.30 -7.13 3.63
N MET A 627 11.48 -7.90 4.62
CA MET A 627 10.86 -9.14 4.95
C MET A 627 10.21 -9.15 6.33
N ARG A 628 10.46 -8.14 7.15
CA ARG A 628 9.76 -8.01 8.43
C ARG A 628 8.47 -7.23 8.23
N GLY A 629 7.37 -7.94 8.27
CA GLY A 629 6.02 -7.40 8.15
C GLY A 629 5.40 -7.69 6.81
N HIS A 630 5.86 -7.08 5.72
CA HIS A 630 5.30 -7.30 4.39
C HIS A 630 6.38 -7.43 3.33
N ILE A 631 6.27 -8.48 2.51
CA ILE A 631 7.29 -8.79 1.51
C ILE A 631 7.15 -7.88 0.31
N ALA A 632 8.27 -7.25 -0.06
CA ALA A 632 8.37 -6.36 -1.19
C ALA A 632 7.30 -5.23 -1.21
N SER A 633 6.90 -4.81 -0.02
CA SER A 633 6.13 -3.60 0.24
C SER A 633 6.59 -3.00 1.57
N VAL A 634 5.93 -1.98 2.07
CA VAL A 634 6.31 -1.29 3.29
C VAL A 634 5.08 -1.09 4.16
N ALA A 635 5.17 -1.48 5.42
CA ALA A 635 4.08 -1.30 6.37
C ALA A 635 3.73 0.18 6.57
N GLU A 636 2.55 0.42 7.09
CA GLU A 636 2.04 1.75 7.39
C GLU A 636 2.89 2.44 8.44
N LEU A 637 3.08 1.77 9.58
CA LEU A 637 3.80 2.30 10.73
C LEU A 637 4.48 1.20 11.54
N TRP A 638 5.29 1.60 12.52
CA TRP A 638 5.95 0.72 13.49
C TRP A 638 5.71 1.22 14.91
N ASP A 639 5.96 0.33 15.89
CA ASP A 639 5.99 0.72 17.30
C ASP A 639 6.97 1.88 17.52
N GLY A 640 6.64 2.79 18.43
CA GLY A 640 7.42 3.99 18.74
C GLY A 640 8.78 3.70 19.39
N ASP A 641 8.92 2.54 20.04
CA ASP A 641 10.13 2.13 20.73
C ASP A 641 10.58 0.73 20.29
N SER A 642 11.88 0.42 20.47
CA SER A 642 12.48 -0.88 20.13
C SER A 642 11.69 -2.03 20.78
N PRO A 643 11.53 -3.16 20.05
CA PRO A 643 12.17 -3.54 18.78
C PRO A 643 11.48 -3.04 17.48
N HIS A 644 10.56 -2.10 17.52
CA HIS A 644 9.88 -1.49 16.37
C HIS A 644 9.18 -2.53 15.48
N PHE A 645 8.17 -3.21 15.99
CA PHE A 645 7.38 -4.14 15.17
C PHE A 645 6.49 -3.39 14.18
N PRO A 646 6.38 -3.89 12.93
CA PRO A 646 5.49 -3.30 11.92
C PRO A 646 4.02 -3.44 12.33
N LYS A 647 3.22 -2.42 12.04
CA LYS A 647 1.83 -2.28 12.43
C LYS A 647 1.02 -1.62 11.30
N GLY A 648 -0.29 -1.50 11.53
CA GLY A 648 -1.21 -0.90 10.58
C GLY A 648 -1.41 -1.77 9.34
N ALA A 649 -1.58 -1.12 8.19
CA ALA A 649 -1.65 -1.80 6.90
C ALA A 649 -0.29 -2.41 6.56
N PRO A 650 -0.22 -3.70 6.17
CA PRO A 650 1.04 -4.32 5.80
C PRO A 650 1.65 -3.77 4.52
N ALA A 651 0.86 -3.15 3.66
CA ALA A 651 1.30 -2.50 2.43
C ALA A 651 0.68 -1.10 2.34
N GLN A 652 1.52 -0.06 2.45
CA GLN A 652 1.10 1.33 2.47
C GLN A 652 1.74 2.12 1.33
N ALA A 653 0.92 2.75 0.50
CA ALA A 653 1.34 3.42 -0.72
C ALA A 653 2.36 4.55 -0.50
N TRP A 654 2.10 5.48 0.43
CA TRP A 654 3.01 6.58 0.69
C TRP A 654 4.34 6.17 1.33
N SER A 655 4.38 5.04 2.07
CA SER A 655 5.62 4.48 2.59
C SER A 655 6.50 3.94 1.46
N VAL A 656 5.90 3.19 0.52
CA VAL A 656 6.59 2.71 -0.70
C VAL A 656 7.05 3.89 -1.56
N ALA A 657 6.19 4.89 -1.77
CA ALA A 657 6.49 6.08 -2.56
C ALA A 657 7.68 6.88 -2.01
N ALA A 658 7.76 7.04 -0.69
CA ALA A 658 8.86 7.73 -0.05
C ALA A 658 10.19 7.00 -0.27
N LEU A 659 10.23 5.68 -0.07
CA LEU A 659 11.42 4.87 -0.31
C LEU A 659 11.82 4.85 -1.78
N TYR A 660 10.84 4.74 -2.69
CA TYR A 660 11.10 4.79 -4.14
C TYR A 660 11.77 6.11 -4.55
N ASN A 661 11.29 7.25 -4.05
CA ASN A 661 11.90 8.55 -4.33
C ASN A 661 13.35 8.65 -3.84
N ILE A 662 13.63 8.15 -2.64
CA ILE A 662 14.99 8.14 -2.07
C ILE A 662 15.90 7.23 -2.90
N GLU A 663 15.46 6.01 -3.20
CA GLU A 663 16.23 5.04 -3.99
C GLU A 663 16.47 5.50 -5.42
N SER A 664 15.50 6.20 -6.03
CA SER A 664 15.66 6.78 -7.37
C SER A 664 16.79 7.82 -7.39
N PHE A 665 16.86 8.69 -6.39
CA PHE A 665 17.98 9.63 -6.26
C PHE A 665 19.32 8.90 -6.08
N ILE A 666 19.37 7.88 -5.21
CA ILE A 666 20.57 7.08 -4.96
C ILE A 666 21.06 6.37 -6.23
N ALA A 667 20.12 5.82 -7.01
CA ALA A 667 20.45 5.16 -8.27
C ALA A 667 21.02 6.14 -9.30
N MET A 668 20.35 7.27 -9.52
CA MET A 668 20.81 8.31 -10.46
C MET A 668 22.19 8.88 -10.07
N ALA A 669 22.44 9.13 -8.79
CA ALA A 669 23.72 9.61 -8.31
C ALA A 669 24.88 8.61 -8.59
N LYS A 670 24.61 7.31 -8.45
CA LYS A 670 25.60 6.26 -8.75
C LYS A 670 25.84 6.04 -10.24
N GLU A 671 24.83 6.26 -11.09
CA GLU A 671 24.96 6.14 -12.56
C GLU A 671 25.75 7.30 -13.15
N SER A 672 25.66 8.50 -12.60
CA SER A 672 26.42 9.69 -13.05
C SER A 672 27.95 9.56 -12.88
N THR A 673 28.42 8.53 -12.17
CA THR A 673 29.86 8.26 -11.92
C THR A 673 30.42 7.12 -12.78
N LYS A 674 29.58 6.41 -13.54
CA LYS A 674 29.99 5.42 -14.54
C LYS A 674 30.20 6.05 -15.92
#